data_3145fb3643cb105de47b71d9a2877530
#
_entry.id   3145fb3643cb105de47b71d9a2877530
#
_cell.length_a   1.000
_cell.length_b   1.000
_cell.length_c   1.000
_cell.angle_alpha   90.00
_cell.angle_beta   90.00
_cell.angle_gamma   90.00
#
_symmetry.space_group_name_H-M   'P 1'
#
loop_
_entity.id
_entity.type
_entity.pdbx_description
1 polymer ?
#
loop_
_entity_poly.entity_id
_entity_poly.type
_entity_poly.pdbx_seq_one_letter_code
_entity_poly.pdbx_strand_id
1 'polypeptide(L)'
;MIARARWRRASTGRWRYLAGAAFAAALIAAGGQSGAGHSVGHFPSYYPDEIRIDVADPEAAGKGLGDATMHVYVGGVPKFGGPVPVQVKSLKSLGSFLVLTFDPASPRFQSAEARCTAAHFILRRVAQGGKDAGFAFHPYPVTPYHADYLHHIDKANAATLERMKPLGWHAVPPVALDAQALGAKGKLAETIVKSRLGSIAERPDVVLEEVPIDGLVSAASVQLGSWTGPPWIKEGWFHAWRLLAPGLDAEHRPAAEEAYDRLIHGQLRGGLAERVDLERKLVAALGRGCNRVVLGYAEREEYFNESYPPGVENVVNDAIAGFNAPVFIRTVKLKEYPWNGKLHLGVPAASDSAWNPVGGFTDATARLMWTAVADPAMIPFPFNASWMPNRVQAELSKVEGRSGGIKVPADALRPRAGSGELERVGDWAAASEKVTYEVLPSPFEDGTEQGVADLLYPYAFTYRWGDEANRGANAYDPGVAAVLAPIKERLAGVKVVRVNETKHAVAEGLELIVKTPVVEVYLNGAPGDERQVANLAPPWSTVPWHLLVLMEEAVVRGWAAFSAEEAARRKVPWLDLVRDRTLIAKLQELVVQFERESYRPAPLKDLVTAEEARARWRSLRAFAEKNGHFLVANGPYRLKSWTSDTIVLDAVREMTYPLGFGTFDRFVFPPRAEIEQAVQEGRSVKLRASAAMTLKGGRGYTETKEPLLHTTARGVYPLLVVSRYLLIDAAGKVVGVDKMRWAEDGHFAIDLAPQLPPGDYTVIAGIFLDGNAVRPSARVLRVHIGAAGSPG
;
A
#
# COMPACT_ATOMS: atom_id res chain seq x y z
N MET A 1 7.47 13.40 40.25
CA MET A 1 8.61 13.99 39.53
C MET A 1 8.78 13.17 38.27
N ILE A 2 8.20 13.63 37.19
CA ILE A 2 8.19 12.93 35.89
C ILE A 2 9.36 13.48 35.09
N ALA A 3 10.39 12.66 34.94
CA ALA A 3 11.53 12.97 34.06
C ALA A 3 11.09 12.85 32.60
N ARG A 4 10.89 13.98 31.93
CA ARG A 4 10.80 14.09 30.50
C ARG A 4 12.14 13.70 29.89
N ALA A 5 12.24 12.49 29.35
CA ALA A 5 13.35 12.12 28.49
C ALA A 5 13.21 12.90 27.16
N ARG A 6 13.89 14.03 27.08
CA ARG A 6 14.13 14.72 25.80
C ARG A 6 15.04 13.83 24.97
N TRP A 7 14.49 13.19 23.97
CA TRP A 7 15.28 12.63 22.88
C TRP A 7 16.02 13.77 22.18
N ARG A 8 17.27 13.96 22.52
CA ARG A 8 18.17 14.76 21.69
C ARG A 8 18.32 14.02 20.36
N ARG A 9 17.77 14.60 19.31
CA ARG A 9 18.02 14.20 17.93
C ARG A 9 19.53 14.18 17.69
N ALA A 10 20.10 13.00 17.57
CA ALA A 10 21.37 12.89 16.90
C ALA A 10 21.08 13.24 15.43
N SER A 11 21.74 14.24 14.90
CA SER A 11 21.64 14.75 13.53
C SER A 11 22.26 13.77 12.50
N THR A 12 21.94 12.48 12.63
CA THR A 12 22.51 11.41 11.79
C THR A 12 21.98 11.41 10.35
N GLY A 13 20.86 12.09 10.07
CA GLY A 13 20.34 12.25 8.72
C GLY A 13 21.26 13.07 7.81
N ARG A 14 21.76 14.19 8.31
CA ARG A 14 22.65 15.07 7.53
C ARG A 14 23.97 14.41 7.12
N TRP A 15 24.53 13.57 7.98
CA TRP A 15 25.78 12.87 7.68
C TRP A 15 25.64 11.76 6.63
N ARG A 16 24.48 11.16 6.50
CA ARG A 16 24.24 10.12 5.48
C ARG A 16 24.15 10.71 4.07
N TYR A 17 23.52 11.88 3.92
CA TYR A 17 23.49 12.58 2.62
C TYR A 17 24.86 13.17 2.25
N LEU A 18 25.60 13.69 3.23
CA LEU A 18 26.96 14.17 3.02
C LEU A 18 27.94 13.02 2.74
N ALA A 19 27.77 11.85 3.35
CA ALA A 19 28.57 10.67 3.04
C ALA A 19 28.27 10.13 1.63
N GLY A 20 27.02 10.16 1.17
CA GLY A 20 26.65 9.80 -0.21
C GLY A 20 27.26 10.76 -1.22
N ALA A 21 27.14 12.07 -1.00
CA ALA A 21 27.72 13.09 -1.87
C ALA A 21 29.26 13.10 -1.82
N ALA A 22 29.88 12.90 -0.64
CA ALA A 22 31.33 12.82 -0.51
C ALA A 22 31.93 11.53 -1.10
N PHE A 23 31.22 10.41 -0.98
CA PHE A 23 31.60 9.15 -1.63
C PHE A 23 31.48 9.26 -3.15
N ALA A 24 30.52 9.99 -3.63
CA ALA A 24 30.32 10.32 -5.03
C ALA A 24 31.43 11.23 -5.57
N ALA A 25 31.80 12.26 -4.84
CA ALA A 25 32.91 13.16 -5.21
C ALA A 25 34.27 12.43 -5.19
N ALA A 26 34.48 11.48 -4.25
CA ALA A 26 35.68 10.67 -4.18
C ALA A 26 35.82 9.70 -5.37
N LEU A 27 34.69 9.15 -5.88
CA LEU A 27 34.69 8.32 -7.09
C LEU A 27 34.98 9.13 -8.38
N ILE A 28 34.58 10.37 -8.44
CA ILE A 28 34.90 11.27 -9.56
C ILE A 28 36.41 11.65 -9.54
N ALA A 29 37.00 11.85 -8.36
CA ALA A 29 38.40 12.17 -8.21
C ALA A 29 39.37 11.00 -8.46
N ALA A 30 38.91 9.75 -8.29
CA ALA A 30 39.66 8.51 -8.51
C ALA A 30 39.65 8.04 -10.00
N GLY A 31 38.88 8.68 -10.87
CA GLY A 31 38.64 8.26 -12.26
C GLY A 31 39.69 8.65 -13.30
N GLY A 32 40.90 8.90 -12.90
CA GLY A 32 42.01 9.22 -13.82
C GLY A 32 42.79 8.01 -14.31
N GLN A 33 42.17 6.95 -14.83
CA GLN A 33 42.83 5.96 -15.72
C GLN A 33 41.80 5.32 -16.64
N SER A 34 42.01 5.48 -17.93
CA SER A 34 41.23 4.95 -19.04
C SER A 34 41.28 3.41 -19.08
N GLY A 35 40.26 2.79 -18.52
CA GLY A 35 39.87 1.43 -18.79
C GLY A 35 38.55 1.40 -19.57
N ALA A 36 38.55 0.76 -20.71
CA ALA A 36 37.43 0.73 -21.63
C ALA A 36 36.09 0.33 -21.00
N GLY A 37 35.08 1.18 -21.21
CA GLY A 37 33.69 0.88 -21.10
C GLY A 37 33.14 0.81 -19.68
N HIS A 38 32.40 1.80 -19.28
CA HIS A 38 31.40 1.95 -18.19
C HIS A 38 31.60 3.21 -17.35
N SER A 39 31.65 4.36 -17.99
CA SER A 39 31.54 5.65 -17.32
C SER A 39 30.08 6.11 -17.39
N VAL A 40 29.24 5.52 -16.57
CA VAL A 40 27.89 6.04 -16.39
C VAL A 40 27.86 6.77 -15.07
N GLY A 41 27.46 8.04 -15.07
CA GLY A 41 27.15 8.76 -13.83
C GLY A 41 26.02 8.04 -13.12
N HIS A 42 26.31 7.45 -11.99
CA HIS A 42 25.37 6.58 -11.25
C HIS A 42 24.49 7.35 -10.28
N PHE A 43 24.31 8.61 -10.46
CA PHE A 43 23.65 9.46 -9.49
C PHE A 43 22.25 9.78 -9.78
N PRO A 44 21.64 10.07 -8.65
CA PRO A 44 21.12 9.11 -7.74
C PRO A 44 20.03 8.38 -8.48
N SER A 45 19.97 7.07 -8.38
CA SER A 45 18.94 6.27 -9.04
C SER A 45 19.00 4.85 -8.50
N TYR A 46 18.02 4.03 -8.88
CA TYR A 46 18.01 2.62 -8.51
C TYR A 46 18.86 1.78 -9.48
N TYR A 47 18.96 0.47 -9.21
CA TYR A 47 19.99 -0.37 -9.78
C TYR A 47 19.94 -0.56 -11.31
N PRO A 48 18.87 -1.11 -11.96
CA PRO A 48 18.87 -1.36 -13.39
C PRO A 48 18.87 -0.09 -14.23
N ASP A 49 19.58 -0.09 -15.36
CA ASP A 49 19.51 0.99 -16.37
C ASP A 49 18.27 0.90 -17.24
N GLU A 50 17.83 -0.33 -17.50
CA GLU A 50 16.66 -0.60 -18.33
C GLU A 50 15.81 -1.67 -17.66
N ILE A 51 14.51 -1.48 -17.67
CA ILE A 51 13.53 -2.50 -17.29
C ILE A 51 12.73 -2.84 -18.52
N ARG A 52 12.72 -4.13 -18.87
CA ARG A 52 11.89 -4.67 -19.92
C ARG A 52 10.80 -5.55 -19.31
N ILE A 53 9.54 -5.29 -19.65
CA ILE A 53 8.38 -6.06 -19.20
C ILE A 53 7.78 -6.71 -20.44
N ASP A 54 7.81 -8.03 -20.48
CA ASP A 54 7.29 -8.82 -21.60
C ASP A 54 6.09 -9.66 -21.16
N VAL A 55 5.08 -9.76 -22.01
CA VAL A 55 4.00 -10.72 -21.82
C VAL A 55 4.53 -12.12 -22.13
N ALA A 56 4.35 -13.03 -21.18
CA ALA A 56 4.80 -14.40 -21.32
C ALA A 56 3.75 -15.37 -20.76
N ASP A 57 3.47 -16.43 -21.51
CA ASP A 57 2.66 -17.53 -20.99
C ASP A 57 3.44 -18.32 -19.91
N PRO A 58 2.77 -19.19 -19.14
CA PRO A 58 3.41 -19.93 -18.08
C PRO A 58 4.58 -20.83 -18.52
N GLU A 59 4.54 -21.41 -19.71
CA GLU A 59 5.58 -22.26 -20.27
C GLU A 59 6.82 -21.44 -20.68
N ALA A 60 6.61 -20.32 -21.38
CA ALA A 60 7.67 -19.37 -21.73
C ALA A 60 8.31 -18.76 -20.48
N ALA A 61 7.52 -18.44 -19.47
CA ALA A 61 8.00 -17.95 -18.19
C ALA A 61 8.86 -18.98 -17.44
N GLY A 62 8.42 -20.25 -17.39
CA GLY A 62 9.17 -21.34 -16.77
C GLY A 62 10.51 -21.59 -17.45
N LYS A 63 10.56 -21.56 -18.78
CA LYS A 63 11.78 -21.67 -19.56
C LYS A 63 12.69 -20.46 -19.32
N GLY A 64 12.16 -19.23 -19.46
CA GLY A 64 12.94 -17.99 -19.31
C GLY A 64 13.53 -17.82 -17.92
N LEU A 65 12.80 -18.22 -16.87
CA LEU A 65 13.33 -18.28 -15.50
C LEU A 65 14.41 -19.35 -15.34
N GLY A 66 14.26 -20.49 -16.01
CA GLY A 66 15.21 -21.60 -15.94
C GLY A 66 16.56 -21.26 -16.57
N ASP A 67 16.55 -20.58 -17.73
CA ASP A 67 17.77 -20.19 -18.47
C ASP A 67 18.22 -18.74 -18.22
N ALA A 68 17.55 -18.04 -17.33
CA ALA A 68 17.79 -16.64 -16.94
C ALA A 68 17.69 -15.61 -18.08
N THR A 69 16.95 -15.92 -19.15
CA THR A 69 16.54 -14.93 -20.15
C THR A 69 15.41 -14.05 -19.66
N MET A 70 14.70 -14.51 -18.63
CA MET A 70 13.76 -13.75 -17.81
C MET A 70 14.24 -13.80 -16.36
N HIS A 71 14.33 -12.64 -15.70
CA HIS A 71 14.85 -12.56 -14.33
C HIS A 71 13.74 -12.77 -13.28
N VAL A 72 12.55 -12.26 -13.52
CA VAL A 72 11.42 -12.28 -12.59
C VAL A 72 10.11 -12.47 -13.35
N TYR A 73 9.19 -13.26 -12.82
CA TYR A 73 7.83 -13.41 -13.34
C TYR A 73 6.82 -12.90 -12.32
N VAL A 74 6.15 -11.80 -12.66
CA VAL A 74 5.28 -11.03 -11.77
C VAL A 74 3.81 -11.37 -12.00
N GLY A 75 3.09 -11.75 -10.94
CA GLY A 75 1.64 -11.95 -10.98
C GLY A 75 1.17 -13.24 -11.67
N GLY A 76 2.08 -14.11 -12.11
CA GLY A 76 1.75 -15.38 -12.75
C GLY A 76 2.44 -16.58 -12.10
N VAL A 77 1.98 -17.78 -12.45
CA VAL A 77 2.59 -19.06 -12.02
C VAL A 77 3.28 -19.69 -13.21
N PRO A 78 4.63 -19.76 -13.23
CA PRO A 78 5.37 -20.37 -14.33
C PRO A 78 5.18 -21.89 -14.32
N LYS A 79 5.28 -22.51 -15.49
CA LYS A 79 5.31 -23.96 -15.64
C LYS A 79 6.70 -24.41 -16.04
N PHE A 80 7.28 -25.27 -15.22
CA PHE A 80 8.56 -25.92 -15.50
C PHE A 80 8.31 -27.30 -16.09
N GLY A 81 9.13 -27.73 -17.04
CA GLY A 81 9.04 -29.06 -17.63
C GLY A 81 9.40 -30.22 -16.68
N GLY A 82 9.65 -29.91 -15.40
CA GLY A 82 10.02 -30.79 -14.32
C GLY A 82 9.98 -30.06 -12.98
N PRO A 83 10.77 -30.49 -11.98
CA PRO A 83 10.91 -29.76 -10.72
C PRO A 83 11.39 -28.32 -10.95
N VAL A 84 10.99 -27.42 -10.04
CA VAL A 84 11.48 -26.03 -10.07
C VAL A 84 13.01 -26.04 -10.02
N PRO A 85 13.71 -25.39 -10.96
CA PRO A 85 15.17 -25.32 -10.96
C PRO A 85 15.71 -24.70 -9.66
N VAL A 86 16.83 -25.22 -9.18
CA VAL A 86 17.42 -24.83 -7.88
C VAL A 86 17.75 -23.34 -7.78
N GLN A 87 18.08 -22.71 -8.91
CA GLN A 87 18.37 -21.29 -9.02
C GLN A 87 17.10 -20.40 -9.09
N VAL A 88 15.93 -20.98 -9.25
CA VAL A 88 14.67 -20.25 -9.24
C VAL A 88 14.12 -20.27 -7.83
N LYS A 89 13.88 -19.09 -7.29
CA LYS A 89 13.31 -18.88 -5.96
C LYS A 89 11.95 -18.21 -6.07
N SER A 90 11.21 -18.25 -4.98
CA SER A 90 9.91 -17.59 -4.92
C SER A 90 9.73 -16.84 -3.61
N LEU A 91 8.88 -15.80 -3.66
CA LEU A 91 8.38 -15.08 -2.50
C LEU A 91 6.85 -15.13 -2.51
N LYS A 92 6.27 -15.15 -1.30
CA LYS A 92 4.84 -15.29 -1.11
C LYS A 92 4.20 -14.01 -0.59
N SER A 93 3.02 -13.69 -1.12
CA SER A 93 2.15 -12.62 -0.67
C SER A 93 0.70 -13.10 -0.63
N LEU A 94 -0.21 -12.28 -0.13
CA LEU A 94 -1.64 -12.57 -0.23
C LEU A 94 -2.06 -12.52 -1.71
N GLY A 95 -2.71 -13.57 -2.21
CA GLY A 95 -3.10 -13.66 -3.63
C GLY A 95 -4.57 -13.38 -3.84
N SER A 96 -5.43 -14.15 -3.20
CA SER A 96 -6.89 -14.02 -3.34
C SER A 96 -7.61 -14.51 -2.09
N PHE A 97 -8.88 -14.13 -1.98
CA PHE A 97 -9.80 -14.71 -1.02
C PHE A 97 -10.75 -15.69 -1.72
N LEU A 98 -11.16 -16.72 -1.03
CA LEU A 98 -12.25 -17.59 -1.45
C LEU A 98 -13.49 -17.26 -0.61
N VAL A 99 -14.55 -16.83 -1.29
CA VAL A 99 -15.77 -16.32 -0.67
C VAL A 99 -16.98 -17.07 -1.21
N LEU A 100 -17.79 -17.62 -0.32
CA LEU A 100 -19.12 -18.11 -0.65
C LEU A 100 -20.08 -16.93 -0.72
N THR A 101 -20.88 -16.87 -1.78
CA THR A 101 -21.95 -15.88 -1.95
C THR A 101 -23.24 -16.62 -2.21
N PHE A 102 -24.26 -16.36 -1.40
CA PHE A 102 -25.59 -16.92 -1.55
C PHE A 102 -26.45 -15.99 -2.41
N ASP A 103 -27.23 -16.59 -3.34
CA ASP A 103 -28.20 -15.83 -4.12
C ASP A 103 -29.38 -15.41 -3.22
N PRO A 104 -29.62 -14.11 -3.02
CA PRO A 104 -30.73 -13.62 -2.21
C PRO A 104 -32.10 -13.94 -2.81
N ALA A 105 -32.19 -14.23 -4.10
CA ALA A 105 -33.42 -14.62 -4.79
C ALA A 105 -33.75 -16.11 -4.63
N SER A 106 -32.80 -16.93 -4.17
CA SER A 106 -33.01 -18.37 -4.02
C SER A 106 -34.04 -18.66 -2.89
N PRO A 107 -35.11 -19.40 -3.15
CA PRO A 107 -36.06 -19.80 -2.13
C PRO A 107 -35.42 -20.67 -1.04
N ARG A 108 -34.30 -21.34 -1.34
CA ARG A 108 -33.60 -22.24 -0.44
C ARG A 108 -32.84 -21.51 0.67
N PHE A 109 -32.40 -20.26 0.40
CA PHE A 109 -31.45 -19.52 1.25
C PHE A 109 -31.98 -18.15 1.71
N GLN A 110 -33.29 -18.03 1.84
CA GLN A 110 -33.88 -16.77 2.31
C GLN A 110 -33.60 -16.49 3.81
N SER A 111 -33.52 -17.51 4.66
CA SER A 111 -33.22 -17.31 6.07
C SER A 111 -31.70 -17.31 6.34
N ALA A 112 -31.26 -16.53 7.32
CA ALA A 112 -29.88 -16.53 7.80
C ALA A 112 -29.46 -17.89 8.33
N GLU A 113 -30.36 -18.61 8.99
CA GLU A 113 -30.11 -19.95 9.52
C GLU A 113 -29.79 -20.95 8.40
N ALA A 114 -30.59 -20.96 7.32
CA ALA A 114 -30.34 -21.82 6.16
C ALA A 114 -28.97 -21.52 5.51
N ARG A 115 -28.65 -20.24 5.33
CA ARG A 115 -27.35 -19.82 4.76
C ARG A 115 -26.18 -20.20 5.66
N CYS A 116 -26.26 -19.91 6.96
CA CYS A 116 -25.19 -20.21 7.91
C CYS A 116 -24.96 -21.71 8.05
N THR A 117 -26.04 -22.54 8.07
CA THR A 117 -25.93 -24.00 8.11
C THR A 117 -25.28 -24.54 6.83
N ALA A 118 -25.72 -24.09 5.66
CA ALA A 118 -25.13 -24.48 4.38
C ALA A 118 -23.64 -24.05 4.28
N ALA A 119 -23.33 -22.83 4.67
CA ALA A 119 -21.96 -22.35 4.73
C ALA A 119 -21.09 -23.21 5.65
N HIS A 120 -21.57 -23.54 6.84
CA HIS A 120 -20.84 -24.41 7.76
C HIS A 120 -20.56 -25.80 7.16
N PHE A 121 -21.53 -26.38 6.49
CA PHE A 121 -21.38 -27.68 5.83
C PHE A 121 -20.32 -27.63 4.71
N ILE A 122 -20.39 -26.61 3.84
CA ILE A 122 -19.41 -26.40 2.74
C ILE A 122 -18.01 -26.19 3.31
N LEU A 123 -17.86 -25.28 4.27
CA LEU A 123 -16.58 -24.97 4.91
C LEU A 123 -15.94 -26.21 5.53
N ARG A 124 -16.72 -27.01 6.25
CA ARG A 124 -16.23 -28.24 6.84
C ARG A 124 -15.75 -29.25 5.79
N ARG A 125 -16.51 -29.40 4.70
CA ARG A 125 -16.13 -30.33 3.62
C ARG A 125 -14.86 -29.90 2.92
N VAL A 126 -14.68 -28.59 2.72
CA VAL A 126 -13.43 -28.02 2.18
C VAL A 126 -12.27 -28.23 3.15
N ALA A 127 -12.47 -28.03 4.46
CA ALA A 127 -11.43 -28.23 5.48
C ALA A 127 -10.93 -29.68 5.54
N GLN A 128 -11.81 -30.67 5.32
CA GLN A 128 -11.47 -32.09 5.35
C GLN A 128 -10.70 -32.59 4.12
N GLY A 129 -10.70 -31.83 3.02
CA GLY A 129 -10.13 -32.26 1.73
C GLY A 129 -8.61 -32.24 1.63
N GLY A 130 -7.87 -31.98 2.72
CA GLY A 130 -6.41 -31.94 2.72
C GLY A 130 -5.84 -30.57 2.33
N LYS A 131 -4.52 -30.50 2.12
CA LYS A 131 -3.84 -29.27 1.69
C LYS A 131 -3.80 -29.24 0.17
N ASP A 132 -4.45 -28.25 -0.44
CA ASP A 132 -4.20 -27.91 -1.84
C ASP A 132 -3.04 -26.93 -1.92
N ALA A 133 -2.26 -27.05 -2.98
CA ALA A 133 -1.14 -26.13 -3.24
C ALA A 133 -1.67 -24.68 -3.32
N GLY A 134 -1.18 -23.85 -2.41
CA GLY A 134 -1.47 -22.41 -2.40
C GLY A 134 -2.77 -21.99 -1.70
N PHE A 135 -3.65 -22.90 -1.26
CA PHE A 135 -4.86 -22.57 -0.49
C PHE A 135 -4.68 -22.80 1.01
N ALA A 136 -5.01 -21.80 1.81
CA ALA A 136 -5.06 -21.87 3.26
C ALA A 136 -6.50 -21.77 3.74
N PHE A 137 -7.00 -22.84 4.39
CA PHE A 137 -8.30 -22.80 5.07
C PHE A 137 -8.22 -21.85 6.27
N HIS A 138 -8.93 -20.73 6.17
CA HIS A 138 -8.93 -19.66 7.14
C HIS A 138 -10.27 -18.92 7.07
N PRO A 139 -11.32 -19.39 7.76
CA PRO A 139 -12.69 -18.88 7.62
C PRO A 139 -12.86 -17.55 8.36
N TYR A 140 -11.96 -16.61 8.11
CA TYR A 140 -11.94 -15.29 8.71
C TYR A 140 -11.31 -14.29 7.72
N PRO A 141 -11.86 -13.07 7.56
CA PRO A 141 -11.41 -12.17 6.51
C PRO A 141 -10.05 -11.48 6.79
N VAL A 142 -9.64 -11.39 8.06
CA VAL A 142 -8.31 -10.85 8.41
C VAL A 142 -7.32 -12.00 8.49
N THR A 143 -6.32 -12.00 7.60
CA THR A 143 -5.37 -13.10 7.42
C THR A 143 -4.01 -12.79 8.07
N PRO A 144 -3.13 -13.79 8.26
CA PRO A 144 -1.77 -13.56 8.76
C PRO A 144 -0.90 -12.63 7.91
N TYR A 145 -1.32 -12.26 6.71
CA TYR A 145 -0.65 -11.27 5.86
C TYR A 145 -0.97 -9.82 6.22
N HIS A 146 -2.04 -9.60 7.00
CA HIS A 146 -2.43 -8.26 7.45
C HIS A 146 -1.73 -7.87 8.75
N ALA A 147 -1.34 -6.62 8.86
CA ALA A 147 -0.66 -6.10 10.04
C ALA A 147 -1.55 -6.07 11.30
N ASP A 148 -2.84 -5.91 11.12
CA ASP A 148 -3.87 -5.94 12.15
C ASP A 148 -4.32 -7.37 12.52
N TYR A 149 -3.70 -8.42 11.95
CA TYR A 149 -4.02 -9.81 12.31
C TYR A 149 -3.86 -10.10 13.80
N LEU A 150 -2.88 -9.48 14.46
CA LEU A 150 -2.73 -9.59 15.92
C LEU A 150 -4.00 -9.20 16.67
N HIS A 151 -4.76 -8.23 16.18
CA HIS A 151 -6.01 -7.77 16.78
C HIS A 151 -7.15 -8.79 16.67
N HIS A 152 -7.01 -9.80 15.80
CA HIS A 152 -8.05 -10.73 15.41
C HIS A 152 -7.70 -12.21 15.60
N ILE A 153 -6.47 -12.54 16.03
CA ILE A 153 -5.97 -13.93 16.03
C ILE A 153 -6.83 -14.88 16.88
N ASP A 154 -7.36 -14.43 18.00
CA ASP A 154 -8.28 -15.23 18.85
C ASP A 154 -9.60 -15.52 18.13
N LYS A 155 -10.14 -14.54 17.39
CA LYS A 155 -11.38 -14.69 16.61
C LYS A 155 -11.15 -15.58 15.39
N ALA A 156 -10.04 -15.43 14.69
CA ALA A 156 -9.68 -16.28 13.57
C ALA A 156 -9.49 -17.75 13.99
N ASN A 157 -8.79 -17.97 15.11
CA ASN A 157 -8.65 -19.30 15.70
C ASN A 157 -10.00 -19.89 16.14
N ALA A 158 -10.83 -19.11 16.80
CA ALA A 158 -12.17 -19.54 17.21
C ALA A 158 -13.05 -19.89 15.99
N ALA A 159 -13.04 -19.07 14.95
CA ALA A 159 -13.77 -19.34 13.71
C ALA A 159 -13.32 -20.66 13.05
N THR A 160 -12.02 -20.90 13.00
CA THR A 160 -11.45 -22.15 12.46
C THR A 160 -11.91 -23.35 13.29
N LEU A 161 -11.78 -23.29 14.62
CA LEU A 161 -12.19 -24.38 15.51
C LEU A 161 -13.68 -24.65 15.43
N GLU A 162 -14.52 -23.61 15.39
CA GLU A 162 -15.98 -23.74 15.30
C GLU A 162 -16.39 -24.47 14.01
N ARG A 163 -15.80 -24.10 12.88
CA ARG A 163 -16.09 -24.72 11.57
C ARG A 163 -15.58 -26.17 11.45
N MET A 164 -14.61 -26.56 12.27
CA MET A 164 -14.12 -27.94 12.32
C MET A 164 -14.95 -28.86 13.29
N LYS A 165 -15.79 -28.30 14.16
CA LYS A 165 -16.62 -29.07 15.04
C LYS A 165 -17.56 -29.98 14.25
N PRO A 166 -17.84 -31.23 14.71
CA PRO A 166 -18.89 -32.06 14.14
C PRO A 166 -20.24 -31.36 14.21
N LEU A 167 -21.00 -31.37 13.12
CA LEU A 167 -22.43 -31.05 13.17
C LEU A 167 -23.11 -32.15 14.00
N GLY A 168 -23.99 -31.76 14.94
CA GLY A 168 -24.74 -32.72 15.73
C GLY A 168 -25.53 -33.68 14.83
N TRP A 169 -25.84 -34.88 15.35
CA TRP A 169 -26.56 -35.95 14.62
C TRP A 169 -27.90 -35.53 14.01
N HIS A 170 -28.50 -34.43 14.48
CA HIS A 170 -29.75 -33.87 14.00
C HIS A 170 -29.59 -32.73 12.97
N ALA A 171 -28.39 -32.30 12.69
CA ALA A 171 -28.11 -31.35 11.63
C ALA A 171 -28.00 -32.09 10.29
N VAL A 172 -29.10 -32.68 9.85
CA VAL A 172 -29.32 -32.92 8.43
C VAL A 172 -29.33 -31.53 7.81
N PRO A 173 -28.49 -31.24 6.79
CA PRO A 173 -28.64 -29.97 6.09
C PRO A 173 -30.09 -29.89 5.63
N PRO A 174 -30.88 -28.89 6.07
CA PRO A 174 -32.28 -28.77 5.68
C PRO A 174 -32.46 -28.55 4.17
N VAL A 175 -31.36 -28.44 3.48
CA VAL A 175 -31.23 -28.31 2.03
C VAL A 175 -30.17 -29.34 1.62
N ALA A 176 -30.53 -30.36 0.87
CA ALA A 176 -29.58 -31.16 0.14
C ALA A 176 -28.81 -30.17 -0.79
N LEU A 177 -27.53 -29.98 -0.46
CA LEU A 177 -26.60 -29.34 -1.40
C LEU A 177 -26.37 -30.38 -2.51
N ASP A 178 -27.38 -30.52 -3.36
CA ASP A 178 -27.22 -31.31 -4.56
C ASP A 178 -26.20 -30.65 -5.48
N ALA A 179 -25.59 -31.44 -6.31
CA ALA A 179 -24.58 -31.01 -7.27
C ALA A 179 -25.03 -29.86 -8.21
N GLN A 180 -26.32 -29.45 -8.13
CA GLN A 180 -26.92 -28.41 -8.95
C GLN A 180 -27.02 -27.05 -8.26
N ALA A 181 -26.64 -26.94 -6.99
CA ALA A 181 -26.79 -25.69 -6.22
C ALA A 181 -25.53 -24.85 -6.16
N LEU A 182 -24.35 -25.39 -6.48
CA LEU A 182 -23.05 -24.74 -6.24
C LEU A 182 -22.38 -24.34 -7.57
N GLY A 183 -22.07 -23.07 -7.72
CA GLY A 183 -21.27 -22.53 -8.80
C GLY A 183 -19.85 -22.19 -8.35
N ALA A 184 -19.00 -21.90 -9.33
CA ALA A 184 -17.63 -21.42 -9.09
C ALA A 184 -17.29 -20.28 -10.03
N LYS A 185 -16.54 -19.29 -9.48
CA LYS A 185 -15.99 -18.18 -10.26
C LYS A 185 -14.51 -18.01 -9.90
N GLY A 186 -13.64 -18.20 -10.90
CA GLY A 186 -12.20 -18.23 -10.75
C GLY A 186 -11.63 -19.65 -10.71
N LYS A 187 -10.40 -19.78 -11.20
CA LYS A 187 -9.75 -21.08 -11.44
C LYS A 187 -9.56 -21.91 -10.18
N LEU A 188 -9.17 -21.28 -9.09
CA LEU A 188 -8.98 -21.98 -7.81
C LEU A 188 -10.34 -22.40 -7.22
N ALA A 189 -11.36 -21.53 -7.30
CA ALA A 189 -12.72 -21.87 -6.88
C ALA A 189 -13.28 -23.09 -7.64
N GLU A 190 -13.11 -23.11 -8.98
CA GLU A 190 -13.49 -24.27 -9.81
C GLU A 190 -12.78 -25.56 -9.38
N THR A 191 -11.48 -25.47 -9.13
CA THR A 191 -10.67 -26.62 -8.69
C THR A 191 -11.19 -27.17 -7.35
N ILE A 192 -11.47 -26.29 -6.39
CA ILE A 192 -11.97 -26.70 -5.07
C ILE A 192 -13.38 -27.29 -5.17
N VAL A 193 -14.28 -26.68 -5.96
CA VAL A 193 -15.63 -27.22 -6.16
C VAL A 193 -15.55 -28.60 -6.77
N LYS A 194 -14.83 -28.77 -7.87
CA LYS A 194 -14.70 -30.06 -8.58
C LYS A 194 -14.04 -31.16 -7.73
N SER A 195 -13.02 -30.80 -6.96
CA SER A 195 -12.25 -31.80 -6.17
C SER A 195 -12.90 -32.16 -4.84
N ARG A 196 -13.71 -31.29 -4.25
CA ARG A 196 -14.19 -31.45 -2.85
C ARG A 196 -15.68 -31.40 -2.68
N LEU A 197 -16.41 -30.71 -3.56
CA LEU A 197 -17.81 -30.39 -3.38
C LEU A 197 -18.71 -31.06 -4.45
N GLY A 198 -18.16 -31.43 -5.59
CA GLY A 198 -18.89 -32.13 -6.65
C GLY A 198 -18.84 -31.40 -8.00
N SER A 199 -19.99 -31.30 -8.69
CA SER A 199 -20.09 -30.63 -9.99
C SER A 199 -20.42 -29.15 -9.85
N ILE A 200 -20.10 -28.37 -10.90
CA ILE A 200 -20.47 -26.96 -11.01
C ILE A 200 -21.83 -26.86 -11.71
N ALA A 201 -22.76 -26.14 -11.10
CA ALA A 201 -24.09 -25.90 -11.61
C ALA A 201 -24.10 -24.77 -12.65
N GLU A 202 -25.00 -24.87 -13.64
CA GLU A 202 -25.22 -23.79 -14.63
C GLU A 202 -25.99 -22.61 -14.02
N ARG A 203 -26.88 -22.88 -13.06
CA ARG A 203 -27.67 -21.87 -12.35
C ARG A 203 -27.54 -22.11 -10.85
N PRO A 204 -26.42 -21.65 -10.27
CA PRO A 204 -26.14 -21.94 -8.86
C PRO A 204 -26.94 -21.02 -7.91
N ASP A 205 -27.36 -21.57 -6.79
CA ASP A 205 -27.93 -20.83 -5.66
C ASP A 205 -26.80 -20.27 -4.76
N VAL A 206 -25.61 -20.88 -4.82
CA VAL A 206 -24.43 -20.51 -4.05
C VAL A 206 -23.24 -20.50 -4.98
N VAL A 207 -22.44 -19.44 -4.93
CA VAL A 207 -21.23 -19.32 -5.74
C VAL A 207 -20.00 -19.26 -4.83
N LEU A 208 -19.03 -20.14 -5.07
CA LEU A 208 -17.68 -19.99 -4.56
C LEU A 208 -16.91 -19.07 -5.50
N GLU A 209 -16.56 -17.90 -5.03
CA GLU A 209 -15.84 -16.88 -5.79
C GLU A 209 -14.40 -16.75 -5.31
N GLU A 210 -13.45 -16.77 -6.25
CA GLU A 210 -12.08 -16.35 -6.02
C GLU A 210 -12.00 -14.84 -6.27
N VAL A 211 -11.73 -14.07 -5.20
CA VAL A 211 -11.60 -12.60 -5.24
C VAL A 211 -10.12 -12.24 -5.18
N PRO A 212 -9.49 -11.84 -6.30
CA PRO A 212 -8.09 -11.43 -6.30
C PRO A 212 -7.87 -10.20 -5.44
N ILE A 213 -6.77 -10.20 -4.66
CA ILE A 213 -6.39 -9.06 -3.81
C ILE A 213 -6.14 -7.79 -4.64
N ASP A 214 -5.63 -7.93 -5.85
CA ASP A 214 -5.40 -6.82 -6.75
C ASP A 214 -6.67 -6.03 -7.06
N GLY A 215 -7.82 -6.72 -7.19
CA GLY A 215 -9.13 -6.08 -7.34
C GLY A 215 -9.56 -5.27 -6.12
N LEU A 216 -9.22 -5.72 -4.91
CA LEU A 216 -9.53 -5.00 -3.67
C LEU A 216 -8.64 -3.76 -3.49
N VAL A 217 -7.38 -3.85 -3.90
CA VAL A 217 -6.39 -2.76 -3.81
C VAL A 217 -6.58 -1.74 -4.94
N SER A 218 -6.87 -2.18 -6.18
CA SER A 218 -6.96 -1.29 -7.35
C SER A 218 -8.30 -0.59 -7.52
N ALA A 219 -9.32 -0.97 -6.77
CA ALA A 219 -10.69 -0.44 -6.93
C ALA A 219 -10.84 1.08 -6.70
N ALA A 220 -9.75 1.78 -6.40
CA ALA A 220 -9.73 3.21 -6.22
C ALA A 220 -8.32 3.74 -6.51
N SER A 221 -8.10 4.27 -7.70
CA SER A 221 -6.77 4.71 -8.09
C SER A 221 -6.75 6.12 -8.63
N VAL A 222 -6.63 7.11 -7.74
CA VAL A 222 -6.03 8.39 -8.10
C VAL A 222 -4.61 8.39 -7.56
N GLN A 223 -3.63 8.32 -8.45
CA GLN A 223 -2.23 8.08 -8.09
C GLN A 223 -1.39 9.38 -8.15
N LEU A 224 -2.00 10.53 -7.86
CA LEU A 224 -1.33 11.81 -7.95
C LEU A 224 -0.32 12.05 -6.82
N GLY A 225 -0.67 11.73 -5.59
CA GLY A 225 0.18 11.99 -4.43
C GLY A 225 0.65 10.74 -3.69
N SER A 226 -0.12 9.66 -3.78
CA SER A 226 0.08 8.42 -3.05
C SER A 226 0.19 7.22 -3.99
N TRP A 227 0.51 6.06 -3.45
CA TRP A 227 0.62 4.84 -4.24
C TRP A 227 -0.74 4.40 -4.78
N THR A 228 -1.67 3.98 -3.93
CA THR A 228 -2.98 3.49 -4.34
C THR A 228 -3.94 3.59 -3.18
N GLY A 229 -5.12 4.15 -3.38
CA GLY A 229 -6.20 4.17 -2.39
C GLY A 229 -5.91 4.94 -1.10
N PRO A 230 -6.77 4.74 -0.08
CA PRO A 230 -6.64 5.43 1.19
C PRO A 230 -5.47 4.86 2.04
N PRO A 231 -4.98 5.60 3.05
CA PRO A 231 -3.88 5.17 3.90
C PRO A 231 -4.06 3.80 4.57
N TRP A 232 -5.29 3.34 4.77
CA TRP A 232 -5.64 2.05 5.37
C TRP A 232 -5.87 0.92 4.36
N ILE A 233 -5.51 1.10 3.10
CA ILE A 233 -5.74 0.16 2.00
C ILE A 233 -5.17 -1.26 2.24
N LYS A 234 -4.19 -1.40 3.12
CA LYS A 234 -3.56 -2.69 3.46
C LYS A 234 -4.07 -3.30 4.76
N GLU A 235 -5.03 -2.68 5.44
CA GLU A 235 -5.59 -3.21 6.68
C GLU A 235 -6.65 -4.30 6.43
N GLY A 236 -6.63 -5.34 7.25
CA GLY A 236 -7.51 -6.49 7.10
C GLY A 236 -8.98 -6.17 7.35
N TRP A 237 -9.30 -5.25 8.29
CA TRP A 237 -10.66 -4.79 8.52
C TRP A 237 -11.24 -4.09 7.27
N PHE A 238 -10.40 -3.36 6.51
CA PHE A 238 -10.80 -2.71 5.27
C PHE A 238 -11.06 -3.73 4.16
N HIS A 239 -10.20 -4.74 4.04
CA HIS A 239 -10.44 -5.85 3.11
C HIS A 239 -11.70 -6.63 3.49
N ALA A 240 -11.94 -6.87 4.79
CA ALA A 240 -13.17 -7.48 5.28
C ALA A 240 -14.41 -6.70 4.84
N TRP A 241 -14.38 -5.36 4.98
CA TRP A 241 -15.45 -4.49 4.49
C TRP A 241 -15.67 -4.66 2.98
N ARG A 242 -14.61 -4.55 2.19
CA ARG A 242 -14.68 -4.69 0.71
C ARG A 242 -15.23 -6.06 0.28
N LEU A 243 -14.88 -7.12 0.99
CA LEU A 243 -15.31 -8.47 0.69
C LEU A 243 -16.77 -8.75 1.09
N LEU A 244 -17.21 -8.29 2.25
CA LEU A 244 -18.42 -8.78 2.89
C LEU A 244 -19.57 -7.77 2.91
N ALA A 245 -19.29 -6.45 2.91
CA ALA A 245 -20.33 -5.42 2.95
C ALA A 245 -21.34 -5.50 1.78
N PRO A 246 -20.96 -5.90 0.55
CA PRO A 246 -21.93 -6.08 -0.53
C PRO A 246 -23.01 -7.12 -0.22
N GLY A 247 -22.74 -8.07 0.66
CA GLY A 247 -23.68 -9.11 1.09
C GLY A 247 -24.52 -8.77 2.33
N LEU A 248 -24.34 -7.61 2.94
CA LEU A 248 -25.10 -7.25 4.13
C LEU A 248 -26.58 -7.02 3.81
N ASP A 249 -27.44 -7.67 4.59
CA ASP A 249 -28.88 -7.39 4.59
C ASP A 249 -29.23 -6.07 5.30
N ALA A 250 -30.49 -5.64 5.16
CA ALA A 250 -30.96 -4.38 5.73
C ALA A 250 -30.90 -4.34 7.27
N GLU A 251 -30.98 -5.50 7.94
CA GLU A 251 -30.95 -5.60 9.42
C GLU A 251 -29.54 -5.34 9.97
N HIS A 252 -28.49 -5.90 9.32
CA HIS A 252 -27.12 -5.86 9.84
C HIS A 252 -26.27 -4.71 9.27
N ARG A 253 -26.71 -4.13 8.16
CA ARG A 253 -26.01 -3.05 7.45
C ARG A 253 -25.74 -1.81 8.31
N PRO A 254 -26.74 -1.25 9.06
CA PRO A 254 -26.52 0.01 9.79
C PRO A 254 -25.40 -0.08 10.83
N ALA A 255 -25.32 -1.19 11.58
CA ALA A 255 -24.28 -1.36 12.59
C ALA A 255 -22.87 -1.50 12.00
N ALA A 256 -22.78 -2.14 10.84
CA ALA A 256 -21.49 -2.25 10.13
C ALA A 256 -21.07 -0.93 9.50
N GLU A 257 -22.01 -0.19 8.90
CA GLU A 257 -21.76 1.15 8.33
C GLU A 257 -21.33 2.15 9.41
N GLU A 258 -22.01 2.18 10.56
CA GLU A 258 -21.62 3.02 11.70
C GLU A 258 -20.18 2.73 12.15
N ALA A 259 -19.83 1.45 12.31
CA ALA A 259 -18.49 1.06 12.72
C ALA A 259 -17.43 1.43 11.67
N TYR A 260 -17.73 1.21 10.40
CA TYR A 260 -16.87 1.58 9.29
C TYR A 260 -16.65 3.10 9.22
N ASP A 261 -17.72 3.87 9.28
CA ASP A 261 -17.68 5.34 9.22
C ASP A 261 -16.84 5.92 10.38
N ARG A 262 -17.01 5.37 11.58
CA ARG A 262 -16.18 5.79 12.72
C ARG A 262 -14.70 5.48 12.55
N LEU A 263 -14.37 4.35 11.94
CA LEU A 263 -12.98 3.97 11.65
C LEU A 263 -12.36 4.89 10.60
N ILE A 264 -13.05 5.15 9.49
CA ILE A 264 -12.51 5.98 8.42
C ILE A 264 -12.46 7.47 8.78
N HIS A 265 -13.34 7.94 9.65
CA HIS A 265 -13.39 9.34 10.06
C HIS A 265 -12.60 9.63 11.36
N GLY A 266 -11.91 8.64 11.93
CA GLY A 266 -11.10 8.82 13.14
C GLY A 266 -11.91 9.27 14.37
N GLN A 267 -13.22 8.95 14.42
CA GLN A 267 -14.12 9.35 15.51
C GLN A 267 -13.94 8.45 16.75
N LEU A 268 -12.70 8.46 17.27
CA LEU A 268 -12.26 7.59 18.35
C LEU A 268 -11.80 8.44 19.54
N ARG A 269 -12.46 8.30 20.70
CA ARG A 269 -12.17 9.05 21.93
C ARG A 269 -11.28 8.24 22.89
N GLY A 270 -11.36 6.92 22.83
CA GLY A 270 -10.63 5.97 23.68
C GLY A 270 -9.30 5.47 23.10
N GLY A 271 -8.74 6.14 22.11
CA GLY A 271 -7.44 5.82 21.53
C GLY A 271 -7.40 4.45 20.84
N LEU A 272 -6.23 3.79 20.93
CA LEU A 272 -5.97 2.53 20.22
C LEU A 272 -6.86 1.37 20.67
N ALA A 273 -7.21 1.30 21.96
CA ALA A 273 -8.07 0.23 22.48
C ALA A 273 -9.49 0.30 21.87
N GLU A 274 -10.07 1.51 21.79
CA GLU A 274 -11.36 1.70 21.16
C GLU A 274 -11.32 1.39 19.66
N ARG A 275 -10.24 1.78 18.98
CA ARG A 275 -10.04 1.46 17.56
C ARG A 275 -10.05 -0.05 17.33
N VAL A 276 -9.23 -0.79 18.08
CA VAL A 276 -9.15 -2.25 17.95
C VAL A 276 -10.48 -2.92 18.28
N ASP A 277 -11.18 -2.45 19.31
CA ASP A 277 -12.50 -2.96 19.66
C ASP A 277 -13.51 -2.71 18.53
N LEU A 278 -13.46 -1.55 17.89
CA LEU A 278 -14.33 -1.19 16.77
C LEU A 278 -14.02 -1.99 15.50
N GLU A 279 -12.73 -2.20 15.16
CA GLU A 279 -12.28 -3.09 14.08
C GLU A 279 -12.87 -4.50 14.27
N ARG A 280 -12.75 -5.05 15.47
CA ARG A 280 -13.29 -6.38 15.83
C ARG A 280 -14.82 -6.44 15.72
N LYS A 281 -15.53 -5.40 16.15
CA LYS A 281 -16.98 -5.28 16.02
C LYS A 281 -17.43 -5.17 14.58
N LEU A 282 -16.74 -4.38 13.76
CA LEU A 282 -17.00 -4.29 12.32
C LEU A 282 -16.89 -5.67 11.66
N VAL A 283 -15.75 -6.35 11.84
CA VAL A 283 -15.54 -7.67 11.23
C VAL A 283 -16.57 -8.69 11.70
N ALA A 284 -16.96 -8.65 12.97
CA ALA A 284 -18.03 -9.51 13.50
C ALA A 284 -19.40 -9.19 12.90
N ALA A 285 -19.74 -7.91 12.70
CA ALA A 285 -21.00 -7.50 12.07
C ALA A 285 -21.07 -7.93 10.60
N LEU A 286 -19.97 -7.81 9.87
CA LEU A 286 -19.85 -8.22 8.45
C LEU A 286 -20.11 -9.72 8.23
N GLY A 287 -19.84 -10.57 9.22
CA GLY A 287 -20.07 -12.01 9.15
C GLY A 287 -21.50 -12.46 9.47
N ARG A 288 -22.39 -11.54 9.88
CA ARG A 288 -23.77 -11.89 10.24
C ARG A 288 -24.61 -12.19 9.00
N GLY A 289 -25.65 -13.00 9.19
CA GLY A 289 -26.58 -13.36 8.10
C GLY A 289 -26.02 -14.33 7.07
N CYS A 290 -24.73 -14.56 7.03
CA CYS A 290 -24.04 -15.51 6.15
C CYS A 290 -24.36 -15.36 4.65
N ASN A 291 -24.71 -14.15 4.18
CA ASN A 291 -24.92 -13.91 2.74
C ASN A 291 -23.62 -14.04 1.96
N ARG A 292 -22.51 -13.60 2.57
CA ARG A 292 -21.14 -13.82 2.08
C ARG A 292 -20.28 -14.38 3.21
N VAL A 293 -19.50 -15.41 2.93
CA VAL A 293 -18.69 -16.11 3.95
C VAL A 293 -17.31 -16.42 3.38
N VAL A 294 -16.27 -16.00 4.08
CA VAL A 294 -14.88 -16.33 3.72
C VAL A 294 -14.58 -17.79 4.06
N LEU A 295 -14.03 -18.55 3.11
CA LEU A 295 -13.50 -19.90 3.32
C LEU A 295 -12.03 -19.89 3.73
N GLY A 296 -11.30 -18.98 3.18
CA GLY A 296 -9.86 -18.87 3.32
C GLY A 296 -9.25 -17.98 2.27
N TYR A 297 -7.95 -18.11 2.10
CA TYR A 297 -7.18 -17.32 1.15
C TYR A 297 -6.21 -18.19 0.35
N ALA A 298 -5.80 -17.72 -0.80
CA ALA A 298 -4.68 -18.27 -1.56
C ALA A 298 -3.46 -17.37 -1.44
N GLU A 299 -2.30 -18.00 -1.41
CA GLU A 299 -1.02 -17.31 -1.52
C GLU A 299 -0.69 -17.05 -2.99
N ARG A 300 -0.25 -15.84 -3.31
CA ARG A 300 0.43 -15.56 -4.58
C ARG A 300 1.89 -15.90 -4.37
N GLU A 301 2.43 -16.70 -5.26
CA GLU A 301 3.82 -17.06 -5.29
C GLU A 301 4.44 -16.49 -6.56
N GLU A 302 5.42 -15.60 -6.40
CA GLU A 302 6.09 -14.91 -7.50
C GLU A 302 7.53 -15.34 -7.57
N TYR A 303 8.05 -15.59 -8.78
CA TYR A 303 9.27 -16.33 -9.03
C TYR A 303 10.35 -15.44 -9.62
N PHE A 304 11.62 -15.70 -9.21
CA PHE A 304 12.79 -15.01 -9.74
C PHE A 304 13.99 -15.97 -9.84
N ASN A 305 14.88 -15.67 -10.77
CA ASN A 305 16.13 -16.41 -10.94
C ASN A 305 17.23 -15.75 -10.11
N GLU A 306 17.88 -16.49 -9.20
CA GLU A 306 18.99 -16.00 -8.37
C GLU A 306 20.36 -16.58 -8.78
N SER A 307 20.50 -17.18 -9.97
CA SER A 307 21.79 -17.73 -10.44
C SER A 307 22.91 -16.67 -10.45
N TYR A 308 24.15 -17.11 -10.52
CA TYR A 308 25.31 -16.23 -10.62
C TYR A 308 26.21 -16.65 -11.77
N PRO A 309 26.55 -15.70 -12.66
CA PRO A 309 25.65 -14.71 -13.27
C PRO A 309 24.60 -15.42 -14.15
N PRO A 310 23.51 -14.88 -14.57
CA PRO A 310 23.03 -13.50 -14.65
C PRO A 310 21.82 -13.16 -13.78
N GLY A 311 21.53 -13.90 -12.72
CA GLY A 311 20.34 -13.73 -11.89
C GLY A 311 20.26 -12.41 -11.10
N VAL A 312 19.16 -12.26 -10.34
CA VAL A 312 18.90 -11.10 -9.51
C VAL A 312 19.13 -11.37 -8.02
N GLU A 313 19.28 -10.30 -7.26
CA GLU A 313 19.29 -10.28 -5.80
C GLU A 313 18.59 -9.02 -5.26
N ASN A 314 18.49 -8.88 -3.94
CA ASN A 314 17.78 -7.80 -3.26
C ASN A 314 16.30 -7.72 -3.65
N VAL A 315 15.68 -8.85 -3.89
CA VAL A 315 14.26 -8.94 -4.25
C VAL A 315 13.41 -8.78 -2.99
N VAL A 316 12.54 -7.76 -2.98
CA VAL A 316 11.59 -7.49 -1.90
C VAL A 316 10.18 -7.54 -2.46
N ASN A 317 9.29 -8.24 -1.77
CA ASN A 317 7.85 -8.23 -2.07
C ASN A 317 7.06 -7.46 -0.99
N ASP A 318 5.93 -6.95 -1.36
CA ASP A 318 4.92 -6.46 -0.42
C ASP A 318 3.99 -7.62 0.00
N ALA A 319 3.65 -7.69 1.27
CA ALA A 319 2.81 -8.77 1.80
C ALA A 319 1.41 -8.86 1.13
N ILE A 320 0.90 -7.76 0.61
CA ILE A 320 -0.41 -7.64 -0.04
C ILE A 320 -0.27 -7.55 -1.57
N ALA A 321 0.61 -6.68 -2.07
CA ALA A 321 0.73 -6.41 -3.50
C ALA A 321 1.80 -7.26 -4.22
N GLY A 322 2.60 -8.05 -3.50
CA GLY A 322 3.67 -8.86 -4.08
C GLY A 322 4.75 -7.99 -4.72
N PHE A 323 5.23 -8.38 -5.89
CA PHE A 323 6.19 -7.58 -6.67
C PHE A 323 5.56 -6.35 -7.34
N ASN A 324 4.24 -6.25 -7.33
CA ASN A 324 3.51 -5.09 -7.86
C ASN A 324 3.45 -3.92 -6.86
N ALA A 325 4.55 -3.70 -6.15
CA ALA A 325 4.70 -2.64 -5.16
C ALA A 325 5.96 -1.81 -5.46
N PRO A 326 5.97 -0.52 -5.13
CA PRO A 326 7.11 0.37 -5.41
C PRO A 326 8.44 -0.12 -4.85
N VAL A 327 8.44 -0.83 -3.72
CA VAL A 327 9.65 -1.31 -3.05
C VAL A 327 10.44 -2.31 -3.92
N PHE A 328 9.75 -3.16 -4.71
CA PHE A 328 10.40 -4.15 -5.58
C PHE A 328 11.35 -3.48 -6.59
N ILE A 329 10.83 -2.54 -7.37
CA ILE A 329 11.61 -1.82 -8.38
C ILE A 329 12.78 -1.04 -7.75
N ARG A 330 12.65 -0.62 -6.49
CA ARG A 330 13.64 0.21 -5.78
C ARG A 330 14.70 -0.59 -5.04
N THR A 331 14.62 -1.93 -5.06
CA THR A 331 15.57 -2.81 -4.36
C THR A 331 16.23 -3.82 -5.28
N VAL A 332 15.51 -4.34 -6.29
CA VAL A 332 16.01 -5.39 -7.17
C VAL A 332 17.24 -4.96 -7.94
N LYS A 333 18.25 -5.83 -8.01
CA LYS A 333 19.47 -5.62 -8.79
C LYS A 333 19.97 -6.90 -9.44
N LEU A 334 20.70 -6.73 -10.55
CA LEU A 334 21.40 -7.83 -11.22
C LEU A 334 22.68 -8.18 -10.45
N LYS A 335 22.99 -9.45 -10.31
CA LYS A 335 24.21 -9.90 -9.61
C LYS A 335 25.48 -9.57 -10.36
N GLU A 336 25.43 -9.61 -11.70
CA GLU A 336 26.57 -9.31 -12.55
C GLU A 336 26.77 -7.80 -12.75
N TYR A 337 25.67 -7.07 -12.91
CA TYR A 337 25.66 -5.62 -13.16
C TYR A 337 24.81 -4.89 -12.12
N PRO A 338 25.26 -4.81 -10.87
CA PRO A 338 24.43 -4.28 -9.80
C PRO A 338 24.08 -2.78 -9.95
N TRP A 339 24.87 -2.02 -10.73
CA TRP A 339 24.71 -0.58 -10.90
C TRP A 339 24.14 -0.17 -12.26
N ASN A 340 23.95 -1.12 -13.14
CA ASN A 340 23.43 -0.94 -14.48
C ASN A 340 22.84 -2.26 -14.98
N GLY A 341 22.69 -2.41 -16.28
CA GLY A 341 22.19 -3.61 -16.91
C GLY A 341 20.69 -3.59 -17.14
N LYS A 342 20.17 -4.69 -17.70
CA LYS A 342 18.80 -4.81 -18.17
C LYS A 342 18.04 -5.82 -17.35
N LEU A 343 17.04 -5.36 -16.61
CA LEU A 343 16.15 -6.24 -15.85
C LEU A 343 15.00 -6.69 -16.76
N HIS A 344 14.88 -8.00 -16.97
CA HIS A 344 13.79 -8.61 -17.74
C HIS A 344 12.72 -9.14 -16.78
N LEU A 345 11.52 -8.58 -16.88
CA LEU A 345 10.33 -8.99 -16.16
C LEU A 345 9.35 -9.66 -17.12
N GLY A 346 8.75 -10.75 -16.70
CA GLY A 346 7.61 -11.36 -17.38
C GLY A 346 6.31 -11.07 -16.65
N VAL A 347 5.22 -10.91 -17.39
CA VAL A 347 3.86 -10.77 -16.86
C VAL A 347 2.90 -11.68 -17.63
N PRO A 348 1.81 -12.18 -16.99
CA PRO A 348 0.91 -13.15 -17.66
C PRO A 348 -0.02 -12.53 -18.69
N ALA A 349 -0.22 -11.22 -18.70
CA ALA A 349 -1.13 -10.53 -19.60
C ALA A 349 -0.64 -9.12 -19.93
N ALA A 350 -1.00 -8.65 -21.12
CA ALA A 350 -0.84 -7.25 -21.50
C ALA A 350 -1.75 -6.35 -20.66
N SER A 351 -1.39 -5.05 -20.58
CA SER A 351 -2.25 -4.06 -19.92
C SER A 351 -3.47 -3.73 -20.80
N ASP A 352 -4.65 -3.85 -20.21
CA ASP A 352 -5.94 -3.47 -20.78
C ASP A 352 -6.50 -2.15 -20.22
N SER A 353 -5.94 -1.63 -19.14
CA SER A 353 -6.32 -0.33 -18.56
C SER A 353 -5.70 0.83 -19.33
N ALA A 354 -6.38 1.96 -19.34
CA ALA A 354 -5.82 3.20 -19.90
C ALA A 354 -4.64 3.71 -19.07
N TRP A 355 -3.64 4.32 -19.73
CA TRP A 355 -2.44 4.83 -19.09
C TRP A 355 -2.60 6.32 -18.74
N ASN A 356 -3.26 6.58 -17.63
CA ASN A 356 -3.36 7.90 -17.00
C ASN A 356 -3.32 7.80 -15.46
N PRO A 357 -2.72 8.80 -14.77
CA PRO A 357 -2.52 8.75 -13.32
C PRO A 357 -3.77 9.11 -12.49
N VAL A 358 -4.89 9.47 -13.10
CA VAL A 358 -6.09 9.89 -12.39
C VAL A 358 -7.07 8.74 -12.19
N GLY A 359 -7.38 7.98 -13.22
CA GLY A 359 -8.32 6.87 -13.13
C GLY A 359 -7.92 5.68 -14.00
N GLY A 360 -6.67 5.65 -14.42
CA GLY A 360 -6.06 4.55 -15.18
C GLY A 360 -5.08 3.72 -14.34
N PHE A 361 -4.21 2.96 -15.00
CA PHE A 361 -3.24 2.05 -14.37
C PHE A 361 -3.89 1.07 -13.37
N THR A 362 -5.06 0.52 -13.71
CA THR A 362 -5.86 -0.29 -12.79
C THR A 362 -5.55 -1.79 -12.86
N ASP A 363 -5.02 -2.30 -13.97
CA ASP A 363 -4.55 -3.68 -14.06
C ASP A 363 -3.13 -3.86 -13.47
N ALA A 364 -2.73 -5.11 -13.24
CA ALA A 364 -1.47 -5.44 -12.60
C ALA A 364 -0.25 -5.01 -13.42
N THR A 365 -0.28 -5.17 -14.74
CA THR A 365 0.84 -4.84 -15.65
C THR A 365 1.03 -3.32 -15.74
N ALA A 366 -0.06 -2.56 -15.88
CA ALA A 366 -0.01 -1.10 -15.90
C ALA A 366 0.49 -0.54 -14.56
N ARG A 367 0.07 -1.13 -13.41
CA ARG A 367 0.57 -0.72 -12.10
C ARG A 367 2.04 -1.00 -11.91
N LEU A 368 2.53 -2.16 -12.39
CA LEU A 368 3.96 -2.49 -12.34
C LEU A 368 4.79 -1.44 -13.08
N MET A 369 4.35 -1.04 -14.28
CA MET A 369 4.96 0.06 -15.02
C MET A 369 4.87 1.37 -14.24
N TRP A 370 3.68 1.74 -13.74
CA TRP A 370 3.47 2.98 -13.04
C TRP A 370 4.32 3.10 -11.77
N THR A 371 4.52 2.01 -11.02
CA THR A 371 5.40 2.01 -9.83
C THR A 371 6.87 2.30 -10.16
N ALA A 372 7.27 2.12 -11.40
CA ALA A 372 8.62 2.46 -11.89
C ALA A 372 8.71 3.90 -12.39
N VAL A 373 7.69 4.41 -13.12
CA VAL A 373 7.75 5.73 -13.75
C VAL A 373 7.27 6.86 -12.86
N ALA A 374 6.60 6.56 -11.75
CA ALA A 374 6.10 7.55 -10.80
C ALA A 374 6.68 7.37 -9.41
N ASP A 375 6.93 8.48 -8.74
CA ASP A 375 7.30 8.49 -7.33
C ASP A 375 6.15 9.07 -6.49
N PRO A 376 5.44 8.25 -5.73
CA PRO A 376 4.50 8.77 -4.73
C PRO A 376 5.24 9.43 -3.57
N ALA A 377 4.58 10.33 -2.86
CA ALA A 377 5.13 11.01 -1.68
C ALA A 377 5.66 10.03 -0.63
N MET A 378 4.87 8.99 -0.37
CA MET A 378 5.19 7.88 0.52
C MET A 378 4.89 6.56 -0.18
N ILE A 379 5.65 5.52 0.13
CA ILE A 379 5.41 4.16 -0.40
C ILE A 379 4.94 3.24 0.73
N PRO A 380 4.14 2.19 0.41
CA PRO A 380 3.69 1.26 1.43
C PRO A 380 4.87 0.55 2.07
N PHE A 381 4.80 0.40 3.39
CA PHE A 381 5.74 -0.47 4.10
C PHE A 381 5.46 -1.92 3.69
N PRO A 382 6.45 -2.72 3.26
CA PRO A 382 6.18 -4.01 2.62
C PRO A 382 5.52 -5.04 3.55
N PHE A 383 5.79 -4.97 4.87
CA PHE A 383 5.41 -6.00 5.84
C PHE A 383 4.46 -5.50 6.95
N ASN A 384 3.80 -4.37 6.73
CA ASN A 384 2.73 -3.87 7.59
C ASN A 384 1.79 -2.92 6.83
N ALA A 385 0.83 -2.30 7.52
CA ALA A 385 -0.12 -1.36 6.93
C ALA A 385 0.30 0.11 7.05
N SER A 386 1.54 0.39 7.46
CA SER A 386 2.08 1.74 7.56
C SER A 386 2.75 2.18 6.24
N TRP A 387 3.29 3.39 6.24
CA TRP A 387 3.88 4.02 5.06
C TRP A 387 5.33 4.45 5.35
N MET A 388 6.15 4.49 4.31
CA MET A 388 7.55 4.93 4.38
C MET A 388 7.72 6.25 3.64
N PRO A 389 8.49 7.18 4.19
CA PRO A 389 8.93 8.36 3.45
C PRO A 389 9.63 7.96 2.14
N ASN A 390 9.22 8.60 1.05
CA ASN A 390 9.86 8.46 -0.26
C ASN A 390 10.30 9.85 -0.75
N ARG A 391 9.35 10.71 -1.12
CA ARG A 391 9.62 12.06 -1.64
C ARG A 391 9.28 13.15 -0.63
N VAL A 392 8.80 12.78 0.55
CA VAL A 392 8.54 13.69 1.67
C VAL A 392 9.08 13.12 2.96
N GLN A 393 9.60 13.99 3.84
CA GLN A 393 9.79 13.70 5.26
C GLN A 393 8.63 14.36 5.99
N ALA A 394 7.99 13.65 6.89
CA ALA A 394 6.78 14.13 7.56
C ALA A 394 6.93 14.08 9.08
N GLU A 395 6.43 15.12 9.77
CA GLU A 395 6.33 15.20 11.22
C GLU A 395 4.91 15.56 11.61
N LEU A 396 4.27 14.72 12.42
CA LEU A 396 2.89 14.91 12.88
C LEU A 396 2.85 15.61 14.22
N SER A 397 2.01 16.64 14.33
CA SER A 397 1.58 17.24 15.59
C SER A 397 0.08 17.00 15.77
N LYS A 398 -0.31 16.40 16.90
CA LYS A 398 -1.72 16.18 17.29
C LYS A 398 -2.04 16.93 18.56
N VAL A 399 -3.28 17.37 18.69
CA VAL A 399 -3.82 17.86 19.96
C VAL A 399 -4.52 16.72 20.67
N GLU A 400 -4.06 16.38 21.86
CA GLU A 400 -4.72 15.43 22.74
C GLU A 400 -5.72 16.17 23.64
N GLY A 401 -6.99 15.76 23.62
CA GLY A 401 -8.04 16.25 24.51
C GLY A 401 -8.93 17.36 23.93
N ARG A 402 -9.71 18.01 24.84
CA ARG A 402 -10.73 19.02 24.53
C ARG A 402 -10.18 20.46 24.37
N SER A 403 -8.90 20.67 24.35
CA SER A 403 -8.32 22.01 24.17
C SER A 403 -8.39 22.43 22.70
N GLY A 404 -8.98 23.53 22.42
CA GLY A 404 -9.24 24.38 21.26
C GLY A 404 -8.63 24.10 19.86
N GLY A 405 -8.01 22.94 19.61
CA GLY A 405 -7.42 22.62 18.31
C GLY A 405 -6.10 23.34 18.01
N ILE A 406 -5.47 22.97 16.90
CA ILE A 406 -4.31 23.66 16.32
C ILE A 406 -4.83 24.81 15.48
N LYS A 407 -4.44 26.06 15.79
CA LYS A 407 -4.82 27.22 14.98
C LYS A 407 -4.24 27.07 13.57
N VAL A 408 -5.09 27.12 12.55
CA VAL A 408 -4.67 27.21 11.15
C VAL A 408 -4.26 28.65 10.88
N PRO A 409 -3.08 28.93 10.29
CA PRO A 409 -2.69 30.30 9.93
C PRO A 409 -3.69 30.94 8.96
N ALA A 410 -3.99 32.21 9.17
CA ALA A 410 -4.98 32.93 8.36
C ALA A 410 -4.61 33.02 6.86
N ASP A 411 -3.32 32.96 6.57
CA ASP A 411 -2.76 32.96 5.21
C ASP A 411 -2.57 31.55 4.62
N ALA A 412 -2.94 30.47 5.35
CA ALA A 412 -3.03 29.14 4.80
C ALA A 412 -4.11 29.11 3.69
N LEU A 413 -3.88 28.24 2.69
CA LEU A 413 -4.77 28.12 1.55
C LEU A 413 -5.70 26.92 1.71
N ARG A 414 -6.94 27.07 1.26
CA ARG A 414 -7.90 25.99 1.13
C ARG A 414 -8.61 26.13 -0.22
N PRO A 415 -8.79 25.02 -0.98
CA PRO A 415 -9.56 25.11 -2.22
C PRO A 415 -11.05 25.33 -1.95
N ARG A 416 -11.68 26.19 -2.75
CA ARG A 416 -13.14 26.36 -2.76
C ARG A 416 -13.82 25.14 -3.39
N ALA A 417 -14.89 24.67 -2.77
CA ALA A 417 -15.70 23.59 -3.33
C ALA A 417 -16.20 23.94 -4.74
N GLY A 418 -16.19 22.98 -5.63
CA GLY A 418 -16.61 23.11 -7.02
C GLY A 418 -15.60 23.79 -7.94
N SER A 419 -15.06 24.95 -7.62
CA SER A 419 -14.11 25.65 -8.48
C SER A 419 -12.66 25.19 -8.31
N GLY A 420 -12.28 24.74 -7.11
CA GLY A 420 -10.90 24.43 -6.74
C GLY A 420 -10.01 25.65 -6.55
N GLU A 421 -10.55 26.88 -6.66
CA GLU A 421 -9.76 28.11 -6.44
C GLU A 421 -9.18 28.15 -5.03
N LEU A 422 -7.90 28.49 -4.92
CA LEU A 422 -7.17 28.54 -3.66
C LEU A 422 -7.47 29.85 -2.93
N GLU A 423 -8.12 29.77 -1.78
CA GLU A 423 -8.51 30.90 -0.95
C GLU A 423 -7.80 30.86 0.40
N ARG A 424 -7.55 32.04 0.98
CA ARG A 424 -7.04 32.14 2.36
C ARG A 424 -8.10 31.67 3.34
N VAL A 425 -7.67 30.86 4.32
CA VAL A 425 -8.57 30.28 5.32
C VAL A 425 -9.19 31.32 6.25
N GLY A 426 -8.45 32.40 6.59
CA GLY A 426 -8.89 33.43 7.52
C GLY A 426 -8.63 33.08 9.00
N ASP A 427 -9.13 33.96 9.92
CA ASP A 427 -8.64 34.01 11.30
C ASP A 427 -9.16 32.92 12.27
N TRP A 428 -10.16 32.14 11.93
CA TRP A 428 -10.89 31.33 12.91
C TRP A 428 -10.86 29.83 12.69
N ALA A 429 -10.04 29.37 11.77
CA ALA A 429 -9.96 27.94 11.48
C ALA A 429 -9.04 27.20 12.45
N ALA A 430 -9.49 26.02 12.86
CA ALA A 430 -8.74 25.11 13.70
C ALA A 430 -8.68 23.70 13.07
N ALA A 431 -7.65 22.95 13.41
CA ALA A 431 -7.44 21.58 12.99
C ALA A 431 -7.13 20.69 14.20
N SER A 432 -7.40 19.39 14.07
CA SER A 432 -7.00 18.41 15.10
C SER A 432 -5.58 17.90 14.89
N GLU A 433 -5.12 17.86 13.65
CA GLU A 433 -3.78 17.42 13.27
C GLU A 433 -3.09 18.45 12.38
N LYS A 434 -1.77 18.55 12.54
CA LYS A 434 -0.88 19.27 11.63
C LYS A 434 0.26 18.34 11.22
N VAL A 435 0.45 18.19 9.92
CA VAL A 435 1.62 17.48 9.37
C VAL A 435 2.55 18.50 8.73
N THR A 436 3.79 18.53 9.19
CA THR A 436 4.83 19.35 8.57
C THR A 436 5.64 18.44 7.64
N TYR A 437 5.66 18.81 6.36
CA TYR A 437 6.39 18.07 5.33
C TYR A 437 7.63 18.87 4.90
N GLU A 438 8.75 18.17 4.82
CA GLU A 438 9.90 18.59 4.02
C GLU A 438 9.84 17.83 2.70
N VAL A 439 9.66 18.56 1.59
CA VAL A 439 9.44 17.97 0.27
C VAL A 439 10.78 17.83 -0.46
N LEU A 440 11.02 16.70 -1.10
CA LEU A 440 12.21 16.36 -1.86
C LEU A 440 11.88 16.32 -3.37
N PRO A 441 11.82 17.47 -4.05
CA PRO A 441 11.48 17.54 -5.46
C PRO A 441 12.62 17.05 -6.36
N SER A 442 12.26 16.73 -7.60
CA SER A 442 13.17 16.52 -8.72
C SER A 442 12.50 17.01 -9.99
N PRO A 443 13.23 17.27 -11.08
CA PRO A 443 12.63 17.59 -12.36
C PRO A 443 11.68 16.48 -12.83
N PHE A 444 10.64 16.88 -13.55
CA PHE A 444 9.80 15.97 -14.32
C PHE A 444 10.53 15.56 -15.63
N GLU A 445 10.07 14.49 -16.25
CA GLU A 445 10.68 13.95 -17.48
C GLU A 445 10.66 14.92 -18.66
N ASP A 446 9.78 15.93 -18.66
CA ASP A 446 9.76 17.01 -19.65
C ASP A 446 10.79 18.11 -19.36
N GLY A 447 11.60 17.94 -18.31
CA GLY A 447 12.65 18.87 -17.88
C GLY A 447 12.14 20.04 -17.04
N THR A 448 10.86 20.10 -16.70
CA THR A 448 10.34 21.15 -15.82
C THR A 448 10.61 20.84 -14.36
N GLU A 449 11.01 21.84 -13.57
CA GLU A 449 11.22 21.68 -12.12
C GLU A 449 9.88 21.53 -11.39
N GLN A 450 9.83 20.67 -10.39
CA GLN A 450 8.69 20.56 -9.49
C GLN A 450 8.69 21.74 -8.51
N GLY A 451 7.69 22.61 -8.63
CA GLY A 451 7.54 23.83 -7.84
C GLY A 451 6.32 23.83 -6.94
N VAL A 452 6.10 24.94 -6.23
CA VAL A 452 4.97 25.12 -5.31
C VAL A 452 3.62 24.88 -6.01
N ALA A 453 3.48 25.31 -7.26
CA ALA A 453 2.25 25.09 -8.03
C ALA A 453 1.93 23.60 -8.21
N ASP A 454 2.95 22.76 -8.44
CA ASP A 454 2.79 21.31 -8.57
C ASP A 454 2.36 20.66 -7.24
N LEU A 455 2.80 21.22 -6.10
CA LEU A 455 2.46 20.72 -4.77
C LEU A 455 1.03 21.10 -4.35
N LEU A 456 0.52 22.24 -4.81
CA LEU A 456 -0.78 22.77 -4.39
C LEU A 456 -1.92 22.39 -5.36
N TYR A 457 -1.64 22.20 -6.64
CA TYR A 457 -2.66 21.92 -7.63
C TYR A 457 -3.47 20.62 -7.38
N PRO A 458 -2.89 19.52 -6.86
CA PRO A 458 -3.66 18.33 -6.50
C PRO A 458 -4.80 18.59 -5.50
N TYR A 459 -4.65 19.56 -4.60
CA TYR A 459 -5.74 19.95 -3.70
C TYR A 459 -6.85 20.71 -4.44
N ALA A 460 -6.48 21.60 -5.37
CA ALA A 460 -7.46 22.27 -6.23
C ALA A 460 -8.23 21.26 -7.09
N PHE A 461 -7.51 20.31 -7.69
CA PHE A 461 -8.09 19.20 -8.43
C PHE A 461 -9.08 18.40 -7.57
N THR A 462 -8.70 18.06 -6.33
CA THR A 462 -9.53 17.29 -5.39
C THR A 462 -10.87 17.96 -5.14
N TYR A 463 -10.89 19.28 -4.93
CA TYR A 463 -12.12 20.02 -4.64
C TYR A 463 -12.98 20.30 -5.87
N ARG A 464 -12.37 20.35 -7.06
CA ARG A 464 -13.08 20.48 -8.33
C ARG A 464 -13.71 19.16 -8.76
N TRP A 465 -12.93 18.09 -8.80
CA TRP A 465 -13.34 16.77 -9.31
C TRP A 465 -14.10 15.92 -8.29
N GLY A 466 -13.94 16.20 -7.02
CA GLY A 466 -14.69 15.59 -5.92
C GLY A 466 -16.05 16.27 -5.64
N ASP A 467 -16.51 17.21 -6.47
CA ASP A 467 -17.79 17.90 -6.29
C ASP A 467 -18.80 17.48 -7.34
N GLU A 468 -19.87 16.80 -6.92
CA GLU A 468 -20.90 16.29 -7.82
C GLU A 468 -21.66 17.42 -8.57
N ALA A 469 -21.69 18.62 -8.02
CA ALA A 469 -22.28 19.79 -8.70
C ALA A 469 -21.64 20.08 -10.07
N ASN A 470 -20.38 19.64 -10.27
CA ASN A 470 -19.65 19.80 -11.53
C ASN A 470 -19.97 18.74 -12.59
N ARG A 471 -20.87 17.79 -12.31
CA ARG A 471 -21.25 16.72 -13.25
C ARG A 471 -21.77 17.29 -14.59
N GLY A 472 -22.56 18.35 -14.54
CA GLY A 472 -23.10 19.00 -15.73
C GLY A 472 -22.04 19.67 -16.61
N ALA A 473 -20.90 20.06 -16.03
CA ALA A 473 -19.74 20.63 -16.72
C ALA A 473 -18.70 19.58 -17.14
N ASN A 474 -19.01 18.30 -17.06
CA ASN A 474 -18.08 17.18 -17.26
C ASN A 474 -16.83 17.18 -16.35
N ALA A 475 -16.85 17.91 -15.25
CA ALA A 475 -15.75 18.03 -14.30
C ALA A 475 -16.01 17.22 -13.02
N TYR A 476 -16.62 16.06 -13.15
CA TYR A 476 -16.89 15.09 -12.08
C TYR A 476 -16.78 13.66 -12.60
N ASP A 477 -16.14 12.82 -11.83
CA ASP A 477 -16.05 11.38 -12.06
C ASP A 477 -16.25 10.66 -10.72
N PRO A 478 -17.29 9.80 -10.56
CA PRO A 478 -17.61 9.17 -9.28
C PRO A 478 -16.47 8.34 -8.71
N GLY A 479 -15.74 7.62 -9.57
CA GLY A 479 -14.59 6.81 -9.15
C GLY A 479 -13.47 7.68 -8.59
N VAL A 480 -13.17 8.79 -9.26
CA VAL A 480 -12.18 9.79 -8.81
C VAL A 480 -12.65 10.47 -7.52
N ALA A 481 -13.91 10.90 -7.46
CA ALA A 481 -14.48 11.58 -6.29
C ALA A 481 -14.42 10.71 -5.03
N ALA A 482 -14.71 9.41 -5.13
CA ALA A 482 -14.67 8.47 -4.01
C ALA A 482 -13.27 8.34 -3.40
N VAL A 483 -12.22 8.37 -4.23
CA VAL A 483 -10.82 8.31 -3.77
C VAL A 483 -10.38 9.61 -3.12
N LEU A 484 -10.84 10.74 -3.64
CA LEU A 484 -10.49 12.08 -3.16
C LEU A 484 -11.30 12.52 -1.93
N ALA A 485 -12.42 11.86 -1.64
CA ALA A 485 -13.30 12.20 -0.50
C ALA A 485 -12.55 12.29 0.83
N PRO A 486 -11.65 11.38 1.22
CA PRO A 486 -10.92 11.45 2.48
C PRO A 486 -10.11 12.74 2.65
N ILE A 487 -9.55 13.27 1.56
CA ILE A 487 -8.80 14.54 1.57
C ILE A 487 -9.77 15.72 1.69
N LYS A 488 -10.78 15.76 0.82
CA LYS A 488 -11.78 16.86 0.76
C LYS A 488 -12.48 17.06 2.11
N GLU A 489 -12.83 15.98 2.78
CA GLU A 489 -13.54 16.01 4.08
C GLU A 489 -12.67 16.51 5.23
N ARG A 490 -11.36 16.32 5.17
CA ARG A 490 -10.45 16.53 6.31
C ARG A 490 -9.57 17.75 6.18
N LEU A 491 -9.33 18.25 4.98
CA LEU A 491 -8.42 19.35 4.75
C LEU A 491 -8.96 20.66 5.34
N ALA A 492 -8.28 21.16 6.38
CA ALA A 492 -8.57 22.46 6.98
C ALA A 492 -7.74 23.60 6.34
N GLY A 493 -6.56 23.28 5.84
CA GLY A 493 -5.72 24.24 5.12
C GLY A 493 -4.33 23.69 4.79
N VAL A 494 -3.65 24.33 3.86
CA VAL A 494 -2.26 24.07 3.46
C VAL A 494 -1.47 25.36 3.47
N LYS A 495 -0.26 25.34 4.02
CA LYS A 495 0.64 26.49 4.03
C LYS A 495 2.05 26.12 3.59
N VAL A 496 2.51 26.77 2.54
CA VAL A 496 3.94 26.75 2.21
C VAL A 496 4.65 27.70 3.18
N VAL A 497 5.45 27.12 4.09
CA VAL A 497 6.11 27.87 5.16
C VAL A 497 7.35 28.58 4.62
N ARG A 498 8.16 27.88 3.84
CA ARG A 498 9.38 28.36 3.20
C ARG A 498 9.87 27.38 2.15
N VAL A 499 10.76 27.83 1.30
CA VAL A 499 11.56 26.98 0.41
C VAL A 499 13.02 27.13 0.83
N ASN A 500 13.59 26.06 1.35
CA ASN A 500 15.02 26.04 1.68
C ASN A 500 15.82 25.84 0.39
N GLU A 501 16.91 26.57 0.24
CA GLU A 501 17.87 26.36 -0.84
C GLU A 501 19.20 25.91 -0.24
N THR A 502 19.66 24.74 -0.69
CA THR A 502 20.96 24.21 -0.28
C THR A 502 21.86 24.09 -1.50
N LYS A 503 23.04 24.69 -1.41
CA LYS A 503 24.07 24.63 -2.46
C LYS A 503 25.04 23.51 -2.15
N HIS A 504 25.25 22.63 -3.10
CA HIS A 504 26.22 21.54 -3.03
C HIS A 504 27.27 21.76 -4.11
N ALA A 505 28.53 21.97 -3.72
CA ALA A 505 29.63 21.97 -4.66
C ALA A 505 29.85 20.55 -5.20
N VAL A 506 29.71 20.35 -6.49
CA VAL A 506 29.87 19.05 -7.15
C VAL A 506 31.26 18.95 -7.78
N ALA A 507 31.73 20.03 -8.36
CA ALA A 507 33.07 20.18 -8.94
C ALA A 507 33.48 21.65 -8.91
N GLU A 508 34.73 21.96 -9.29
CA GLU A 508 35.21 23.33 -9.39
C GLU A 508 34.35 24.12 -10.39
N GLY A 509 33.65 25.17 -9.89
CA GLY A 509 32.73 25.98 -10.67
C GLY A 509 31.37 25.39 -10.98
N LEU A 510 31.03 24.20 -10.43
CA LEU A 510 29.71 23.55 -10.57
C LEU A 510 29.05 23.43 -9.21
N GLU A 511 28.01 24.23 -8.97
CA GLU A 511 27.14 24.13 -7.80
C GLU A 511 25.79 23.53 -8.19
N LEU A 512 25.35 22.54 -7.42
CA LEU A 512 24.00 22.00 -7.48
C LEU A 512 23.15 22.75 -6.44
N ILE A 513 22.07 23.38 -6.88
CA ILE A 513 21.09 24.04 -6.00
C ILE A 513 19.92 23.10 -5.80
N VAL A 514 19.73 22.64 -4.58
CA VAL A 514 18.58 21.81 -4.20
C VAL A 514 17.58 22.67 -3.44
N LYS A 515 16.35 22.76 -3.97
CA LYS A 515 15.23 23.46 -3.32
C LYS A 515 14.40 22.46 -2.55
N THR A 516 14.14 22.74 -1.29
CA THR A 516 13.38 21.85 -0.40
C THR A 516 12.22 22.65 0.23
N PRO A 517 11.01 22.60 -0.36
CA PRO A 517 9.83 23.23 0.21
C PRO A 517 9.46 22.61 1.56
N VAL A 518 9.10 23.46 2.52
CA VAL A 518 8.50 23.07 3.79
C VAL A 518 7.04 23.47 3.78
N VAL A 519 6.16 22.49 3.90
CA VAL A 519 4.72 22.66 3.77
C VAL A 519 4.02 22.09 4.99
N GLU A 520 3.13 22.87 5.59
CA GLU A 520 2.23 22.43 6.66
C GLU A 520 0.86 22.11 6.08
N VAL A 521 0.33 20.95 6.41
CA VAL A 521 -1.01 20.51 6.06
C VAL A 521 -1.81 20.32 7.34
N TYR A 522 -2.95 20.96 7.41
CA TYR A 522 -3.84 20.96 8.57
C TYR A 522 -5.06 20.08 8.27
N LEU A 523 -5.34 19.13 9.15
CA LEU A 523 -6.35 18.09 8.95
C LEU A 523 -7.30 18.00 10.16
N ASN A 524 -8.50 17.47 9.93
CA ASN A 524 -9.49 17.17 10.95
C ASN A 524 -9.90 15.71 10.90
N GLY A 525 -9.73 15.00 12.03
CA GLY A 525 -10.21 13.62 12.18
C GLY A 525 -9.46 12.62 11.30
N ALA A 526 -8.15 12.78 11.17
CA ALA A 526 -7.33 11.83 10.40
C ALA A 526 -7.11 10.52 11.19
N PRO A 527 -7.59 9.37 10.69
CA PRO A 527 -7.41 8.09 11.38
C PRO A 527 -6.02 7.49 11.12
N GLY A 528 -5.59 6.60 12.01
CA GLY A 528 -4.39 5.82 11.80
C GLY A 528 -3.19 6.26 12.61
N ASP A 529 -2.05 5.64 12.30
CA ASP A 529 -0.76 6.00 12.88
C ASP A 529 -0.20 7.29 12.24
N GLU A 530 0.92 7.80 12.77
CA GLU A 530 1.55 9.03 12.28
C GLU A 530 1.83 9.00 10.75
N ARG A 531 2.23 7.86 10.23
CA ARG A 531 2.59 7.70 8.81
C ARG A 531 1.36 7.53 7.92
N GLN A 532 0.31 6.88 8.43
CA GLN A 532 -0.98 6.82 7.75
C GLN A 532 -1.58 8.22 7.62
N VAL A 533 -1.54 9.01 8.69
CA VAL A 533 -1.98 10.42 8.64
C VAL A 533 -1.15 11.23 7.66
N ALA A 534 0.18 11.06 7.67
CA ALA A 534 1.06 11.73 6.71
C ALA A 534 0.81 11.32 5.25
N ASN A 535 0.34 10.10 5.00
CA ASN A 535 0.01 9.65 3.64
C ASN A 535 -1.40 10.06 3.17
N LEU A 536 -2.22 10.65 4.04
CA LEU A 536 -3.60 11.02 3.70
C LEU A 536 -3.66 12.17 2.69
N ALA A 537 -2.89 13.21 2.91
CA ALA A 537 -2.91 14.42 2.08
C ALA A 537 -1.50 15.04 1.93
N PRO A 538 -0.50 14.30 1.41
CA PRO A 538 0.83 14.88 1.22
C PRO A 538 0.80 15.97 0.16
N PRO A 539 1.58 17.07 0.32
CA PRO A 539 1.72 18.11 -0.69
C PRO A 539 2.66 17.62 -1.81
N TRP A 540 2.13 16.81 -2.70
CA TRP A 540 2.90 16.11 -3.71
C TRP A 540 2.07 15.82 -4.96
N SER A 541 2.74 15.82 -6.11
CA SER A 541 2.19 15.33 -7.37
C SER A 541 3.20 14.47 -8.10
N THR A 542 2.75 13.34 -8.61
CA THR A 542 3.57 12.44 -9.47
C THR A 542 3.69 12.95 -10.88
N VAL A 543 2.85 13.90 -11.29
CA VAL A 543 2.84 14.52 -12.61
C VAL A 543 2.82 16.04 -12.49
N PRO A 544 3.32 16.79 -13.46
CA PRO A 544 3.33 18.25 -13.41
C PRO A 544 1.91 18.82 -13.55
N TRP A 545 1.65 19.99 -12.93
CA TRP A 545 0.35 20.65 -12.96
C TRP A 545 -0.19 20.88 -14.38
N HIS A 546 0.66 21.21 -15.33
CA HIS A 546 0.24 21.48 -16.71
C HIS A 546 -0.22 20.21 -17.44
N LEU A 547 0.36 19.05 -17.16
CA LEU A 547 -0.17 17.78 -17.67
C LEU A 547 -1.52 17.44 -17.02
N LEU A 548 -1.66 17.67 -15.70
CA LEU A 548 -2.93 17.43 -15.02
C LEU A 548 -4.03 18.33 -15.60
N VAL A 549 -3.74 19.60 -15.83
CA VAL A 549 -4.65 20.56 -16.50
C VAL A 549 -5.00 20.12 -17.93
N LEU A 550 -4.03 19.63 -18.69
CA LEU A 550 -4.29 19.13 -20.05
C LEU A 550 -5.26 17.95 -20.05
N MET A 551 -5.10 17.02 -19.10
CA MET A 551 -6.03 15.91 -18.93
C MET A 551 -7.43 16.38 -18.53
N GLU A 552 -7.54 17.32 -17.57
CA GLU A 552 -8.83 17.91 -17.16
C GLU A 552 -9.57 18.54 -18.36
N GLU A 553 -8.87 19.34 -19.15
CA GLU A 553 -9.45 19.99 -20.32
C GLU A 553 -9.94 18.99 -21.37
N ALA A 554 -9.21 17.90 -21.60
CA ALA A 554 -9.65 16.83 -22.49
C ALA A 554 -10.96 16.20 -22.01
N VAL A 555 -11.09 15.98 -20.70
CA VAL A 555 -12.31 15.39 -20.10
C VAL A 555 -13.48 16.36 -20.10
N VAL A 556 -13.25 17.63 -19.75
CA VAL A 556 -14.25 18.70 -19.77
C VAL A 556 -14.80 18.92 -21.18
N ARG A 557 -13.94 18.88 -22.20
CA ARG A 557 -14.31 19.00 -23.62
C ARG A 557 -15.04 17.75 -24.16
N GLY A 558 -15.19 16.69 -23.35
CA GLY A 558 -15.89 15.47 -23.74
C GLY A 558 -15.08 14.56 -24.67
N TRP A 559 -13.75 14.72 -24.73
CA TRP A 559 -12.90 13.89 -25.59
C TRP A 559 -12.58 12.53 -24.97
N ALA A 560 -12.58 12.45 -23.64
CA ALA A 560 -12.31 11.26 -22.87
C ALA A 560 -12.96 11.33 -21.48
N ALA A 561 -12.78 10.28 -20.66
CA ALA A 561 -13.10 10.28 -19.23
C ALA A 561 -11.92 9.69 -18.43
N PHE A 562 -11.80 10.03 -17.16
CA PHE A 562 -10.70 9.54 -16.31
C PHE A 562 -10.82 8.06 -15.97
N SER A 563 -12.01 7.60 -15.57
CA SER A 563 -12.26 6.21 -15.20
C SER A 563 -12.96 5.42 -16.31
N ALA A 564 -12.79 4.09 -16.28
CA ALA A 564 -13.46 3.18 -17.21
C ALA A 564 -14.99 3.26 -17.08
N GLU A 565 -15.51 3.37 -15.86
CA GLU A 565 -16.95 3.46 -15.62
C GLU A 565 -17.55 4.73 -16.19
N GLU A 566 -16.89 5.87 -15.99
CA GLU A 566 -17.34 7.16 -16.50
C GLU A 566 -17.19 7.22 -18.04
N ALA A 567 -16.14 6.61 -18.60
CA ALA A 567 -15.96 6.46 -20.03
C ALA A 567 -17.13 5.68 -20.67
N ALA A 568 -17.51 4.56 -20.08
CA ALA A 568 -18.63 3.75 -20.52
C ALA A 568 -19.97 4.51 -20.39
N ARG A 569 -20.20 5.17 -19.26
CA ARG A 569 -21.41 5.97 -19.01
C ARG A 569 -21.57 7.11 -20.02
N ARG A 570 -20.48 7.83 -20.32
CA ARG A 570 -20.45 8.97 -21.24
C ARG A 570 -20.33 8.57 -22.71
N LYS A 571 -20.02 7.29 -23.00
CA LYS A 571 -19.72 6.77 -24.33
C LYS A 571 -18.56 7.51 -25.02
N VAL A 572 -17.52 7.78 -24.26
CA VAL A 572 -16.26 8.39 -24.72
C VAL A 572 -15.09 7.44 -24.44
N PRO A 573 -13.93 7.62 -25.08
CA PRO A 573 -12.73 6.86 -24.75
C PRO A 573 -12.34 7.00 -23.28
N TRP A 574 -11.76 5.96 -22.69
CA TRP A 574 -11.02 6.04 -21.44
C TRP A 574 -9.70 6.74 -21.72
N LEU A 575 -9.40 7.83 -21.00
CA LEU A 575 -8.26 8.71 -21.23
C LEU A 575 -6.94 7.91 -21.21
N ASP A 576 -6.23 7.90 -22.34
CA ASP A 576 -4.93 7.23 -22.49
C ASP A 576 -3.90 8.20 -23.08
N LEU A 577 -2.87 8.51 -22.31
CA LEU A 577 -1.84 9.50 -22.69
C LEU A 577 -0.79 8.95 -23.67
N VAL A 578 -0.84 7.65 -24.00
CA VAL A 578 0.23 6.97 -24.72
C VAL A 578 -0.27 6.25 -25.97
N ARG A 579 -1.40 5.54 -25.89
CA ARG A 579 -1.84 4.59 -26.93
C ARG A 579 -2.94 5.16 -27.83
N ASP A 580 -3.75 6.10 -27.33
CA ASP A 580 -4.83 6.72 -28.11
C ASP A 580 -4.29 7.82 -29.03
N ARG A 581 -4.00 7.45 -30.28
CA ARG A 581 -3.48 8.36 -31.32
C ARG A 581 -4.39 9.55 -31.61
N THR A 582 -5.71 9.32 -31.55
CA THR A 582 -6.70 10.37 -31.82
C THR A 582 -6.70 11.40 -30.70
N LEU A 583 -6.67 10.94 -29.46
CA LEU A 583 -6.58 11.82 -28.30
C LEU A 583 -5.25 12.57 -28.30
N ILE A 584 -4.11 11.89 -28.53
CA ILE A 584 -2.79 12.51 -28.59
C ILE A 584 -2.75 13.67 -29.59
N ALA A 585 -3.31 13.50 -30.79
CA ALA A 585 -3.36 14.58 -31.80
C ALA A 585 -4.14 15.80 -31.28
N LYS A 586 -5.31 15.58 -30.64
CA LYS A 586 -6.09 16.67 -30.03
C LYS A 586 -5.34 17.37 -28.90
N LEU A 587 -4.63 16.60 -28.08
CA LEU A 587 -3.81 17.14 -26.98
C LEU A 587 -2.65 17.97 -27.51
N GLN A 588 -2.01 17.57 -28.63
CA GLN A 588 -0.95 18.35 -29.28
C GLN A 588 -1.46 19.70 -29.75
N GLU A 589 -2.63 19.76 -30.40
CA GLU A 589 -3.27 21.02 -30.80
C GLU A 589 -3.56 21.91 -29.60
N LEU A 590 -4.08 21.31 -28.51
CA LEU A 590 -4.43 22.03 -27.28
C LEU A 590 -3.20 22.59 -26.55
N VAL A 591 -2.10 21.85 -26.51
CA VAL A 591 -0.83 22.35 -25.92
C VAL A 591 -0.29 23.54 -26.69
N VAL A 592 -0.34 23.53 -28.02
CA VAL A 592 0.04 24.67 -28.86
C VAL A 592 -0.85 25.89 -28.57
N GLN A 593 -2.16 25.67 -28.42
CA GLN A 593 -3.08 26.75 -28.01
C GLN A 593 -2.68 27.32 -26.66
N PHE A 594 -2.46 26.45 -25.64
CA PHE A 594 -2.13 26.86 -24.28
C PHE A 594 -0.77 27.55 -24.19
N GLU A 595 0.23 27.14 -24.96
CA GLU A 595 1.51 27.84 -25.06
C GLU A 595 1.32 29.28 -25.59
N ARG A 596 0.54 29.44 -26.68
CA ARG A 596 0.27 30.77 -27.27
C ARG A 596 -0.47 31.69 -26.29
N GLU A 597 -1.45 31.15 -25.56
CA GLU A 597 -2.29 31.89 -24.62
C GLU A 597 -1.62 32.08 -23.26
N SER A 598 -0.47 31.42 -23.01
CA SER A 598 0.14 31.35 -21.67
C SER A 598 -0.89 30.88 -20.63
N TYR A 599 -1.67 29.84 -20.98
CA TYR A 599 -2.82 29.40 -20.22
C TYR A 599 -2.45 28.99 -18.79
N ARG A 600 -3.21 29.51 -17.84
CA ARG A 600 -3.12 29.20 -16.41
C ARG A 600 -4.52 28.89 -15.89
N PRO A 601 -4.74 27.74 -15.23
CA PRO A 601 -6.03 27.49 -14.59
C PRO A 601 -6.28 28.48 -13.45
N ALA A 602 -7.54 28.78 -13.16
CA ALA A 602 -7.90 29.75 -12.13
C ALA A 602 -7.18 29.54 -10.78
N PRO A 603 -7.03 28.30 -10.26
CA PRO A 603 -6.32 28.07 -8.98
C PRO A 603 -4.85 28.49 -8.98
N LEU A 604 -4.20 28.58 -10.13
CA LEU A 604 -2.77 28.88 -10.24
C LEU A 604 -2.42 30.29 -10.71
N LYS A 605 -3.42 31.15 -10.95
CA LYS A 605 -3.20 32.49 -11.49
C LYS A 605 -2.25 33.35 -10.64
N ASP A 606 -2.34 33.21 -9.32
CA ASP A 606 -1.51 33.95 -8.37
C ASP A 606 -0.18 33.21 -8.02
N LEU A 607 -0.03 31.96 -8.43
CA LEU A 607 1.13 31.12 -8.11
C LEU A 607 2.08 30.95 -9.30
N VAL A 608 1.59 31.10 -10.53
CA VAL A 608 2.33 30.88 -11.77
C VAL A 608 2.26 32.13 -12.64
N THR A 609 3.40 32.62 -13.11
CA THR A 609 3.46 33.74 -14.06
C THR A 609 3.07 33.29 -15.48
N ALA A 610 2.69 34.23 -16.34
CA ALA A 610 2.38 33.93 -17.73
C ALA A 610 3.62 33.38 -18.49
N GLU A 611 4.79 33.86 -18.13
CA GLU A 611 6.05 33.43 -18.73
C GLU A 611 6.36 31.98 -18.32
N GLU A 612 6.24 31.65 -17.02
CA GLU A 612 6.40 30.28 -16.50
C GLU A 612 5.40 29.33 -17.16
N ALA A 613 4.12 29.68 -17.23
CA ALA A 613 3.11 28.87 -17.88
C ALA A 613 3.47 28.57 -19.34
N ARG A 614 3.88 29.61 -20.10
CA ARG A 614 4.32 29.43 -21.48
C ARG A 614 5.53 28.48 -21.58
N ALA A 615 6.50 28.61 -20.69
CA ALA A 615 7.66 27.73 -20.65
C ALA A 615 7.25 26.27 -20.38
N ARG A 616 6.34 26.04 -19.41
CA ARG A 616 5.80 24.71 -19.09
C ARG A 616 5.10 24.06 -20.28
N TRP A 617 4.21 24.80 -20.97
CA TRP A 617 3.51 24.29 -22.15
C TRP A 617 4.48 23.99 -23.30
N ARG A 618 5.52 24.80 -23.49
CA ARG A 618 6.58 24.56 -24.48
C ARG A 618 7.36 23.27 -24.16
N SER A 619 7.72 23.05 -22.90
CA SER A 619 8.41 21.83 -22.47
C SER A 619 7.57 20.60 -22.73
N LEU A 620 6.28 20.61 -22.36
CA LEU A 620 5.37 19.50 -22.60
C LEU A 620 5.18 19.22 -24.10
N ARG A 621 5.07 20.29 -24.93
CA ARG A 621 5.02 20.15 -26.38
C ARG A 621 6.26 19.47 -26.93
N ALA A 622 7.44 19.95 -26.57
CA ALA A 622 8.71 19.39 -27.01
C ALA A 622 8.88 17.93 -26.57
N PHE A 623 8.44 17.60 -25.35
CA PHE A 623 8.43 16.23 -24.86
C PHE A 623 7.52 15.34 -25.71
N ALA A 624 6.29 15.78 -25.99
CA ALA A 624 5.33 15.01 -26.77
C ALA A 624 5.76 14.83 -28.24
N GLU A 625 6.34 15.88 -28.85
CA GLU A 625 6.92 15.81 -30.20
C GLU A 625 8.05 14.77 -30.28
N LYS A 626 8.91 14.74 -29.26
CA LYS A 626 10.06 13.83 -29.19
C LYS A 626 9.67 12.38 -28.92
N ASN A 627 8.74 12.16 -27.98
CA ASN A 627 8.44 10.83 -27.43
C ASN A 627 7.16 10.23 -28.02
N GLY A 628 6.30 11.02 -28.67
CA GLY A 628 5.05 10.56 -29.27
C GLY A 628 3.93 10.27 -28.29
N HIS A 629 4.04 10.74 -27.04
CA HIS A 629 3.05 10.56 -25.97
C HIS A 629 3.14 11.69 -24.93
N PHE A 630 2.15 11.72 -23.99
CA PHE A 630 2.07 12.74 -22.95
C PHE A 630 2.33 12.19 -21.54
N LEU A 631 2.78 10.95 -21.38
CA LEU A 631 3.09 10.42 -20.06
C LEU A 631 4.38 11.04 -19.54
N VAL A 632 4.25 12.07 -18.70
CA VAL A 632 5.33 12.78 -18.00
C VAL A 632 5.16 12.55 -16.50
N ALA A 633 6.18 12.03 -15.84
CA ALA A 633 6.16 11.76 -14.41
C ALA A 633 7.51 12.17 -13.76
N ASN A 634 7.73 11.81 -12.50
CA ASN A 634 8.91 12.20 -11.71
C ASN A 634 9.62 11.01 -11.06
N GLY A 635 9.38 9.80 -11.56
CA GLY A 635 9.91 8.59 -10.98
C GLY A 635 11.33 8.23 -11.41
N PRO A 636 11.83 7.10 -10.90
CA PRO A 636 13.19 6.65 -11.19
C PRO A 636 13.39 6.11 -12.61
N TYR A 637 12.31 5.81 -13.32
CA TYR A 637 12.33 5.34 -14.71
C TYR A 637 11.34 6.13 -15.54
N ARG A 638 11.57 6.17 -16.86
CA ARG A 638 10.68 6.76 -17.86
C ARG A 638 10.34 5.76 -18.95
N LEU A 639 9.19 5.95 -19.57
CA LEU A 639 8.76 5.13 -20.70
C LEU A 639 9.64 5.41 -21.92
N LYS A 640 10.34 4.38 -22.42
CA LYS A 640 11.19 4.45 -23.62
C LYS A 640 10.44 4.00 -24.87
N SER A 641 9.78 2.85 -24.78
CA SER A 641 9.02 2.29 -25.90
C SER A 641 7.99 1.27 -25.40
N TRP A 642 7.00 1.01 -26.24
CA TRP A 642 5.98 0.01 -25.95
C TRP A 642 5.44 -0.63 -27.24
N THR A 643 4.94 -1.85 -27.10
CA THR A 643 4.11 -2.57 -28.06
C THR A 643 2.90 -3.16 -27.34
N SER A 644 2.11 -4.02 -27.99
CA SER A 644 1.05 -4.78 -27.31
C SER A 644 1.60 -5.67 -26.20
N ASP A 645 2.80 -6.22 -26.37
CA ASP A 645 3.33 -7.30 -25.54
C ASP A 645 4.63 -6.93 -24.78
N THR A 646 5.18 -5.75 -25.04
CA THR A 646 6.45 -5.31 -24.43
C THR A 646 6.39 -3.87 -23.99
N ILE A 647 6.87 -3.58 -22.77
CA ILE A 647 7.11 -2.24 -22.26
C ILE A 647 8.60 -2.13 -21.92
N VAL A 648 9.25 -1.06 -22.36
CA VAL A 648 10.66 -0.78 -22.05
C VAL A 648 10.76 0.55 -21.33
N LEU A 649 11.45 0.54 -20.19
CA LEU A 649 11.67 1.70 -19.34
C LEU A 649 13.18 1.97 -19.22
N ASP A 650 13.60 3.23 -19.33
CA ASP A 650 14.97 3.67 -19.08
C ASP A 650 15.09 4.34 -17.71
N ALA A 651 16.18 4.12 -17.02
CA ALA A 651 16.47 4.80 -15.76
C ALA A 651 16.66 6.31 -15.96
N VAL A 652 16.06 7.08 -15.07
CA VAL A 652 16.30 8.52 -14.95
C VAL A 652 17.57 8.72 -14.13
N ARG A 653 18.64 9.21 -14.79
CA ARG A 653 19.95 9.48 -14.17
C ARG A 653 20.10 10.98 -13.97
N GLU A 654 19.36 11.54 -13.03
CA GLU A 654 19.31 12.98 -12.72
C GLU A 654 20.02 13.26 -11.40
N MET A 655 20.99 14.20 -11.40
CA MET A 655 21.82 14.49 -10.21
C MET A 655 21.01 15.05 -9.03
N THR A 656 19.89 15.69 -9.28
CA THR A 656 19.00 16.24 -8.24
C THR A 656 17.99 15.24 -7.72
N TYR A 657 17.91 14.04 -8.30
CA TYR A 657 17.01 13.00 -7.82
C TYR A 657 17.44 12.55 -6.41
N PRO A 658 16.59 12.70 -5.38
CA PRO A 658 17.03 12.69 -3.98
C PRO A 658 17.26 11.30 -3.39
N LEU A 659 16.87 10.24 -4.10
CA LEU A 659 16.89 8.86 -3.62
C LEU A 659 17.67 7.97 -4.58
N GLY A 660 18.10 6.81 -4.12
CA GLY A 660 18.81 5.86 -4.96
C GLY A 660 19.02 4.51 -4.29
N PHE A 661 19.90 3.73 -4.87
CA PHE A 661 20.26 2.40 -4.39
C PHE A 661 20.59 2.38 -2.89
N GLY A 662 20.24 1.28 -2.24
CA GLY A 662 20.44 1.09 -0.81
C GLY A 662 19.36 1.71 0.09
N THR A 663 18.54 2.67 -0.41
CA THR A 663 17.54 3.35 0.41
C THR A 663 16.57 2.37 1.09
N PHE A 664 16.15 1.33 0.39
CA PHE A 664 15.18 0.33 0.86
C PHE A 664 15.78 -1.07 1.05
N ASP A 665 17.09 -1.26 0.91
CA ASP A 665 17.75 -2.57 0.98
C ASP A 665 17.56 -3.30 2.33
N ARG A 666 17.27 -2.55 3.40
CA ARG A 666 16.99 -3.13 4.73
C ARG A 666 15.76 -4.05 4.76
N PHE A 667 14.88 -3.97 3.75
CA PHE A 667 13.67 -4.79 3.68
C PHE A 667 13.87 -6.12 2.94
N VAL A 668 15.05 -6.40 2.39
CA VAL A 668 15.33 -7.62 1.60
C VAL A 668 15.10 -8.90 2.40
N PHE A 669 15.48 -8.93 3.66
CA PHE A 669 15.26 -10.06 4.56
C PHE A 669 14.71 -9.56 5.89
N PRO A 670 13.40 -9.39 6.00
CA PRO A 670 12.82 -8.88 7.23
C PRO A 670 13.05 -9.85 8.40
N PRO A 671 13.61 -9.38 9.53
CA PRO A 671 13.78 -10.21 10.71
C PRO A 671 12.43 -10.58 11.30
N ARG A 672 12.39 -11.68 12.04
CA ARG A 672 11.19 -12.17 12.73
C ARG A 672 11.47 -12.41 14.21
N ALA A 673 10.54 -12.00 15.06
CA ALA A 673 10.55 -12.44 16.44
C ALA A 673 9.87 -13.81 16.55
N GLU A 674 10.37 -14.66 17.43
CA GLU A 674 9.71 -15.91 17.80
C GLU A 674 9.52 -15.93 19.32
N ILE A 675 8.26 -15.93 19.80
CA ILE A 675 7.95 -16.05 21.21
C ILE A 675 8.11 -17.52 21.58
N GLU A 676 9.12 -17.83 22.39
CA GLU A 676 9.44 -19.18 22.82
C GLU A 676 8.63 -19.62 24.03
N GLN A 677 8.47 -18.73 24.98
CA GLN A 677 7.79 -18.98 26.24
C GLN A 677 6.89 -17.81 26.62
N ALA A 678 5.74 -18.13 27.23
CA ALA A 678 4.85 -17.15 27.86
C ALA A 678 4.23 -17.78 29.10
N VAL A 679 4.40 -17.14 30.26
CA VAL A 679 3.95 -17.66 31.57
C VAL A 679 3.30 -16.53 32.35
N GLN A 680 2.17 -16.83 33.00
CA GLN A 680 1.56 -15.93 33.98
C GLN A 680 2.17 -16.17 35.37
N GLU A 681 2.59 -15.11 36.01
CA GLU A 681 3.06 -15.08 37.41
C GLU A 681 2.27 -14.00 38.17
N GLY A 682 1.25 -14.43 38.90
CA GLY A 682 0.35 -13.50 39.58
C GLY A 682 -0.35 -12.54 38.59
N ARG A 683 -0.13 -11.24 38.78
CA ARG A 683 -0.66 -10.19 37.86
C ARG A 683 0.29 -9.78 36.74
N SER A 684 1.34 -10.55 36.49
CA SER A 684 2.29 -10.29 35.39
C SER A 684 2.30 -11.47 34.42
N VAL A 685 2.43 -11.16 33.13
CA VAL A 685 2.70 -12.18 32.09
C VAL A 685 4.09 -11.92 31.56
N LYS A 686 4.97 -12.92 31.69
CA LYS A 686 6.35 -12.85 31.20
C LYS A 686 6.50 -13.65 29.91
N LEU A 687 7.20 -13.08 28.93
CA LEU A 687 7.49 -13.72 27.66
C LEU A 687 8.99 -13.70 27.38
N ARG A 688 9.49 -14.78 26.79
CA ARG A 688 10.82 -14.83 26.17
C ARG A 688 10.70 -14.95 24.67
N ALA A 689 11.57 -14.27 23.96
CA ALA A 689 11.60 -14.30 22.51
C ALA A 689 13.03 -14.41 21.97
N SER A 690 13.14 -14.94 20.76
CA SER A 690 14.35 -14.92 19.94
C SER A 690 14.11 -14.12 18.66
N ALA A 691 15.22 -13.67 18.07
CA ALA A 691 15.24 -13.06 16.74
C ALA A 691 15.74 -14.08 15.71
N ALA A 692 14.94 -14.32 14.70
CA ALA A 692 15.32 -15.07 13.51
C ALA A 692 15.67 -14.09 12.38
N MET A 693 16.89 -14.16 11.88
CA MET A 693 17.45 -13.24 10.89
C MET A 693 18.15 -13.99 9.77
N THR A 694 18.05 -13.45 8.56
CA THR A 694 18.85 -13.88 7.42
C THR A 694 19.93 -12.83 7.16
N LEU A 695 21.18 -13.24 7.25
CA LEU A 695 22.35 -12.40 7.01
C LEU A 695 22.95 -12.74 5.66
N LYS A 696 23.27 -11.73 4.86
CA LYS A 696 23.98 -11.88 3.59
C LYS A 696 25.47 -11.86 3.86
N GLY A 697 26.19 -12.93 3.47
CA GLY A 697 27.64 -13.04 3.55
C GLY A 697 28.22 -13.51 2.22
N GLY A 698 29.16 -12.76 1.63
CA GLY A 698 29.81 -13.16 0.39
C GLY A 698 28.83 -13.51 -0.72
N ARG A 699 28.77 -14.78 -1.12
CA ARG A 699 27.87 -15.31 -2.18
C ARG A 699 26.66 -16.07 -1.63
N GLY A 700 26.45 -16.10 -0.32
CA GLY A 700 25.40 -16.90 0.31
C GLY A 700 24.66 -16.15 1.42
N TYR A 701 23.69 -16.85 1.98
CA TYR A 701 22.86 -16.37 3.08
C TYR A 701 23.01 -17.33 4.27
N THR A 702 23.02 -16.76 5.46
CA THR A 702 23.07 -17.53 6.71
C THR A 702 21.85 -17.14 7.54
N GLU A 703 21.08 -18.13 7.94
CA GLU A 703 20.00 -17.95 8.91
C GLU A 703 20.57 -18.09 10.32
N THR A 704 20.24 -17.14 11.17
CA THR A 704 20.62 -17.12 12.59
C THR A 704 19.37 -17.02 13.44
N LYS A 705 19.43 -17.66 14.61
CA LYS A 705 18.40 -17.49 15.65
C LYS A 705 19.12 -17.27 16.97
N GLU A 706 18.84 -16.16 17.60
CA GLU A 706 19.47 -15.78 18.86
C GLU A 706 18.46 -15.17 19.85
N PRO A 707 18.70 -15.24 21.17
CA PRO A 707 17.84 -14.59 22.15
C PRO A 707 17.71 -13.11 21.86
N LEU A 708 16.49 -12.59 21.95
CA LEU A 708 16.22 -11.18 21.71
C LEU A 708 16.62 -10.36 22.94
N LEU A 709 17.73 -9.63 22.83
CA LEU A 709 18.30 -8.75 23.85
C LEU A 709 18.36 -7.31 23.33
N HIS A 710 18.50 -6.34 24.20
CA HIS A 710 18.69 -4.93 23.82
C HIS A 710 19.90 -4.70 22.91
N THR A 711 20.88 -5.60 22.99
CA THR A 711 22.11 -5.59 22.17
C THR A 711 21.95 -6.32 20.84
N THR A 712 20.84 -7.04 20.62
CA THR A 712 20.62 -7.77 19.37
C THR A 712 20.56 -6.81 18.19
N ALA A 713 21.36 -7.08 17.18
CA ALA A 713 21.54 -6.21 16.03
C ALA A 713 21.64 -7.04 14.74
N ARG A 714 21.24 -6.42 13.64
CA ARG A 714 21.42 -6.97 12.28
C ARG A 714 22.65 -6.32 11.64
N GLY A 715 23.78 -6.98 11.72
CA GLY A 715 25.07 -6.41 11.36
C GLY A 715 25.39 -5.22 12.27
N VAL A 716 25.58 -4.04 11.71
CA VAL A 716 25.88 -2.81 12.46
C VAL A 716 24.63 -2.03 12.93
N TYR A 717 23.43 -2.49 12.59
CA TYR A 717 22.18 -1.79 12.90
C TYR A 717 21.45 -2.50 14.05
N PRO A 718 21.10 -1.78 15.13
CA PRO A 718 20.25 -2.33 16.17
C PRO A 718 18.85 -2.65 15.61
N LEU A 719 18.26 -3.75 16.04
CA LEU A 719 16.90 -4.10 15.67
C LEU A 719 15.90 -3.12 16.31
N LEU A 720 14.95 -2.65 15.51
CA LEU A 720 13.79 -1.94 16.04
C LEU A 720 12.79 -2.96 16.57
N VAL A 721 12.69 -3.09 17.88
CA VAL A 721 11.76 -3.99 18.55
C VAL A 721 10.49 -3.26 18.90
N VAL A 722 9.36 -3.76 18.40
CA VAL A 722 8.02 -3.29 18.76
C VAL A 722 7.28 -4.44 19.41
N SER A 723 6.83 -4.24 20.63
CA SER A 723 6.00 -5.19 21.38
C SER A 723 4.60 -4.62 21.58
N ARG A 724 3.58 -5.47 21.49
CA ARG A 724 2.19 -5.05 21.71
C ARG A 724 1.41 -6.16 22.40
N TYR A 725 0.54 -5.79 23.32
CA TYR A 725 -0.47 -6.70 23.83
C TYR A 725 -1.86 -6.08 23.79
N LEU A 726 -2.85 -6.95 23.71
CA LEU A 726 -4.27 -6.64 23.87
C LEU A 726 -4.77 -7.33 25.11
N LEU A 727 -5.56 -6.62 25.91
CA LEU A 727 -6.29 -7.16 27.04
C LEU A 727 -7.80 -7.15 26.71
N ILE A 728 -8.42 -8.31 26.76
CA ILE A 728 -9.81 -8.52 26.35
C ILE A 728 -10.56 -9.11 27.56
N ASP A 729 -11.68 -8.52 27.95
CA ASP A 729 -12.52 -9.01 29.05
C ASP A 729 -13.36 -10.25 28.65
N ALA A 730 -14.06 -10.82 29.63
CA ALA A 730 -14.91 -11.98 29.42
C ALA A 730 -16.07 -11.75 28.44
N ALA A 731 -16.49 -10.49 28.24
CA ALA A 731 -17.49 -10.11 27.24
C ALA A 731 -16.92 -9.97 25.82
N GLY A 732 -15.59 -10.11 25.67
CA GLY A 732 -14.89 -9.99 24.38
C GLY A 732 -14.56 -8.56 23.98
N LYS A 733 -14.74 -7.58 24.89
CA LYS A 733 -14.39 -6.17 24.69
C LYS A 733 -12.91 -5.95 24.94
N VAL A 734 -12.26 -5.19 24.06
CA VAL A 734 -10.88 -4.75 24.27
C VAL A 734 -10.85 -3.66 25.34
N VAL A 735 -10.23 -3.95 26.48
CA VAL A 735 -10.14 -3.04 27.63
C VAL A 735 -8.76 -2.40 27.77
N GLY A 736 -7.76 -2.88 27.03
CA GLY A 736 -6.43 -2.29 26.97
C GLY A 736 -5.64 -2.76 25.75
N VAL A 737 -4.86 -1.84 25.20
CA VAL A 737 -3.82 -2.10 24.18
C VAL A 737 -2.61 -1.26 24.54
N ASP A 738 -1.46 -1.90 24.77
CA ASP A 738 -0.25 -1.20 25.14
C ASP A 738 1.01 -1.98 24.72
N LYS A 739 2.17 -1.40 24.97
CA LYS A 739 3.47 -2.01 24.77
C LYS A 739 3.83 -2.87 25.99
N MET A 740 4.50 -3.98 25.74
CA MET A 740 5.12 -4.76 26.83
C MET A 740 6.35 -4.04 27.34
N ARG A 741 6.61 -4.13 28.65
CA ARG A 741 7.87 -3.68 29.25
C ARG A 741 8.96 -4.68 28.86
N TRP A 742 10.02 -4.21 28.27
CA TRP A 742 11.18 -5.02 27.90
C TRP A 742 12.29 -4.86 28.93
N ALA A 743 12.68 -5.94 29.61
CA ALA A 743 13.72 -5.97 30.62
C ALA A 743 15.10 -6.26 30.01
N GLU A 744 16.18 -5.86 30.66
CA GLU A 744 17.57 -6.03 30.20
C GLU A 744 17.97 -7.51 30.03
N ASP A 745 17.34 -8.41 30.77
CA ASP A 745 17.54 -9.85 30.69
C ASP A 745 16.81 -10.51 29.48
N GLY A 746 16.23 -9.71 28.57
CA GLY A 746 15.54 -10.17 27.36
C GLY A 746 14.10 -10.64 27.58
N HIS A 747 13.54 -10.47 28.78
CA HIS A 747 12.12 -10.76 29.02
C HIS A 747 11.23 -9.58 28.66
N PHE A 748 10.07 -9.89 28.13
CA PHE A 748 8.95 -8.96 27.98
C PHE A 748 7.94 -9.22 29.07
N ALA A 749 7.47 -8.19 29.73
CA ALA A 749 6.49 -8.28 30.80
C ALA A 749 5.24 -7.45 30.47
N ILE A 750 4.08 -8.02 30.78
CA ILE A 750 2.78 -7.35 30.76
C ILE A 750 2.35 -7.27 32.21
N ASP A 751 2.40 -6.09 32.78
CA ASP A 751 1.97 -5.85 34.16
C ASP A 751 0.50 -5.42 34.14
N LEU A 752 -0.39 -6.33 34.55
CA LEU A 752 -1.82 -6.10 34.54
C LEU A 752 -2.20 -5.10 35.63
N ALA A 753 -2.84 -4.01 35.22
CA ALA A 753 -3.13 -2.88 36.09
C ALA A 753 -3.88 -3.29 37.37
N PRO A 754 -3.50 -2.74 38.55
CA PRO A 754 -4.09 -3.10 39.85
C PRO A 754 -5.60 -2.85 39.93
N GLN A 755 -6.10 -1.86 39.19
CA GLN A 755 -7.52 -1.48 39.18
C GLN A 755 -8.39 -2.36 38.25
N LEU A 756 -7.79 -3.32 37.53
CA LEU A 756 -8.60 -4.25 36.74
C LEU A 756 -9.50 -5.10 37.66
N PRO A 757 -10.81 -5.20 37.36
CA PRO A 757 -11.70 -6.05 38.13
C PRO A 757 -11.25 -7.50 38.18
N PRO A 758 -11.55 -8.22 39.30
CA PRO A 758 -11.35 -9.67 39.32
C PRO A 758 -12.17 -10.35 38.22
N GLY A 759 -11.59 -11.37 37.58
CA GLY A 759 -12.25 -12.08 36.50
C GLY A 759 -11.28 -12.69 35.49
N ASP A 760 -11.85 -13.28 34.46
CA ASP A 760 -11.10 -13.90 33.37
C ASP A 760 -10.88 -12.92 32.23
N TYR A 761 -9.65 -12.87 31.77
CA TYR A 761 -9.23 -12.04 30.63
C TYR A 761 -8.50 -12.88 29.60
N THR A 762 -8.53 -12.42 28.36
CA THR A 762 -7.66 -12.94 27.29
C THR A 762 -6.58 -11.90 27.01
N VAL A 763 -5.33 -12.31 27.11
CA VAL A 763 -4.16 -11.52 26.68
C VAL A 763 -3.70 -12.04 25.33
N ILE A 764 -3.60 -11.15 24.35
CA ILE A 764 -2.96 -11.43 23.06
C ILE A 764 -1.68 -10.63 23.01
N ALA A 765 -0.53 -11.29 22.90
CA ALA A 765 0.77 -10.65 22.91
C ALA A 765 1.52 -10.95 21.59
N GLY A 766 2.13 -9.93 20.99
CA GLY A 766 2.95 -10.04 19.78
C GLY A 766 4.21 -9.19 19.85
N ILE A 767 5.28 -9.68 19.23
CA ILE A 767 6.56 -8.98 19.12
C ILE A 767 6.91 -8.90 17.63
N PHE A 768 7.33 -7.72 17.19
CA PHE A 768 7.68 -7.40 15.81
C PHE A 768 9.07 -6.81 15.74
N LEU A 769 9.84 -7.18 14.74
CA LEU A 769 11.18 -6.67 14.49
C LEU A 769 11.19 -5.86 13.18
N ASP A 770 11.83 -4.69 13.21
CA ASP A 770 11.95 -3.77 12.06
C ASP A 770 10.61 -3.47 11.36
N GLY A 771 9.50 -3.49 12.13
CA GLY A 771 8.16 -3.24 11.62
C GLY A 771 7.50 -4.41 10.89
N ASN A 772 8.12 -5.61 10.86
CA ASN A 772 7.54 -6.79 10.22
C ASN A 772 6.39 -7.37 11.05
N ALA A 773 5.16 -7.07 10.65
CA ALA A 773 3.93 -7.55 11.30
C ALA A 773 3.26 -8.73 10.58
N VAL A 774 3.86 -9.22 9.49
CA VAL A 774 3.32 -10.34 8.70
C VAL A 774 3.61 -11.66 9.38
N ARG A 775 2.61 -12.54 9.47
CA ARG A 775 2.69 -13.84 10.14
C ARG A 775 3.32 -13.71 11.54
N PRO A 776 2.71 -12.90 12.42
CA PRO A 776 3.32 -12.56 13.69
C PRO A 776 3.46 -13.79 14.58
N SER A 777 4.58 -13.87 15.28
CA SER A 777 4.67 -14.75 16.43
C SER A 777 3.86 -14.14 17.56
N ALA A 778 2.71 -14.74 17.87
CA ALA A 778 1.80 -14.25 18.88
C ALA A 778 1.45 -15.35 19.88
N ARG A 779 1.06 -14.96 21.09
CA ARG A 779 0.49 -15.84 22.12
C ARG A 779 -0.87 -15.32 22.55
N VAL A 780 -1.81 -16.25 22.64
CA VAL A 780 -3.14 -16.01 23.18
C VAL A 780 -3.20 -16.76 24.52
N LEU A 781 -3.32 -16.03 25.60
CA LEU A 781 -3.27 -16.54 26.97
C LEU A 781 -4.59 -16.20 27.67
N ARG A 782 -5.14 -17.15 28.41
CA ARG A 782 -6.21 -16.89 29.39
C ARG A 782 -5.55 -16.57 30.72
N VAL A 783 -5.86 -15.44 31.29
CA VAL A 783 -5.31 -14.98 32.56
C VAL A 783 -6.46 -14.76 33.55
N HIS A 784 -6.29 -15.22 34.77
CA HIS A 784 -7.25 -15.02 35.86
C HIS A 784 -6.72 -13.95 36.80
N ILE A 785 -7.54 -12.94 37.08
CA ILE A 785 -7.25 -11.93 38.08
C ILE A 785 -8.08 -12.22 39.31
N GLY A 786 -7.45 -12.67 40.41
CA GLY A 786 -8.08 -12.90 41.68
C GLY A 786 -8.54 -11.61 42.39
N ALA A 787 -9.44 -11.72 43.34
CA ALA A 787 -9.80 -10.61 44.22
C ALA A 787 -8.58 -10.14 45.01
N ALA A 788 -8.47 -8.83 45.24
CA ALA A 788 -7.38 -8.28 46.04
C ALA A 788 -7.41 -8.90 47.47
N GLY A 789 -6.41 -9.72 47.78
CA GLY A 789 -6.32 -10.38 49.08
C GLY A 789 -6.32 -11.91 49.08
N SER A 790 -6.52 -12.59 47.94
CA SER A 790 -6.34 -14.05 47.87
C SER A 790 -4.85 -14.35 47.59
N PRO A 791 -4.12 -15.04 48.47
CA PRO A 791 -2.78 -15.55 48.17
C PRO A 791 -2.93 -16.58 47.04
N GLY A 792 -2.20 -16.39 45.94
CA GLY A 792 -2.12 -17.31 44.81
C GLY A 792 -1.19 -18.48 45.09
#